data_bc07877439189f5ac73dba8dbb7f81fe
#
_entry.id   bc07877439189f5ac73dba8dbb7f81fe
#
_cell.length_a   1.000
_cell.length_b   1.000
_cell.length_c   1.000
_cell.angle_alpha   90.00
_cell.angle_beta   90.00
_cell.angle_gamma   90.00
#
_symmetry.space_group_name_H-M   'P 1'
#
loop_
_entity.id
_entity.type
_entity.pdbx_description
1 polymer ?
#
loop_
_entity_poly.entity_id
_entity_poly.type
_entity_poly.pdbx_seq_one_letter_code
_entity_poly.pdbx_strand_id
1 'polypeptide(L)'
;EISGGGKRAHFYSNINYYRQGDFLKFGEAKNNNTQRFSVRGNVDVNITDDIKAWVNSNATFYDSHSAIGDYWNAAATWRPNFPQNASPLISTDMIAPNAKAAWDLMSVAKLVDGKYFLAGTQANSSNIFADYYAAGKSKYTSRQFQFDTGVNINLHKLLQGLSFETRFAVDYATSYTTSFNNSYAIYIPTWSNIDGKDMIVALKKEGEDKKSGVQNIANSVDNQTMLFSAQFNYANTFNKVHNLSAMLIASGFQQSKSGQYHKNSSANLALDASYDYAKTYYADFGLAAIHSAQLAPGHRVGFSPSLSLGWRLKNENFLKNSKVVDDMMISVSGSIINEDIDLAVNGNRYYLYDTNWQTADGYGWYDGSAGKYTFSKRSANKDLDFIKRKELSVNFKTSLWQQMVTLDASFFVNSMEGYLISTPTFYPSHFKPGYPDASFMPVLNFNNNRRIGFDFAANFNKKVGDVDLQLGVTGTYYNTKATKRDEMNAWDYQNREGKALDGIWGYKFAGFFQSEEEIKNSPDQSRLGSDVKPGDMKYVDVNGDGKIDSYDQVFLGKGGWYGSPFTLGVNLTAKWKNFTFFALGTGNFGAYGLKNNSYWWVKGDGKYSAVVRNRWTKATKETATYPRLTTLSGSNNYQTSDFWMYSTDAFRLAKVQITYDLPSTLFLKTWVKGFSAYVSGANLLTISKNREVLEMNIGSAPQTRYYN
;
A
#
# COMPACT_ATOMS: atom_id res chain seq x y z
N GLU A 1 -14.20 7.91 -26.00
CA GLU A 1 -13.14 7.21 -26.73
C GLU A 1 -13.36 7.38 -28.23
N ILE A 2 -12.32 7.81 -28.94
CA ILE A 2 -12.37 8.03 -30.38
C ILE A 2 -11.10 7.41 -30.97
N SER A 3 -11.25 6.57 -31.96
CA SER A 3 -10.13 6.00 -32.70
C SER A 3 -10.44 5.99 -34.19
N GLY A 4 -9.40 6.09 -35.00
CA GLY A 4 -9.52 6.08 -36.44
C GLY A 4 -8.16 5.99 -37.11
N GLY A 5 -8.17 5.92 -38.43
CA GLY A 5 -6.95 5.91 -39.19
C GLY A 5 -7.09 5.40 -40.60
N GLY A 6 -5.99 5.42 -41.31
CA GLY A 6 -5.84 4.94 -42.68
C GLY A 6 -4.48 4.28 -42.86
N LYS A 7 -4.04 4.09 -44.10
CA LYS A 7 -2.77 3.42 -44.42
C LYS A 7 -1.54 4.15 -43.85
N ARG A 8 -1.61 5.46 -43.66
CA ARG A 8 -0.45 6.28 -43.25
C ARG A 8 -0.46 6.69 -41.77
N ALA A 9 -1.63 6.80 -41.15
CA ALA A 9 -1.72 7.22 -39.77
C ALA A 9 -2.87 6.54 -39.04
N HIS A 10 -2.66 6.23 -37.77
CA HIS A 10 -3.68 5.77 -36.83
C HIS A 10 -3.68 6.69 -35.63
N PHE A 11 -4.84 6.97 -35.08
CA PHE A 11 -4.95 7.73 -33.85
C PHE A 11 -5.95 7.11 -32.89
N TYR A 12 -5.69 7.34 -31.62
CA TYR A 12 -6.57 6.99 -30.52
C TYR A 12 -6.63 8.18 -29.56
N SER A 13 -7.82 8.53 -29.13
CA SER A 13 -8.03 9.53 -28.08
C SER A 13 -9.07 9.05 -27.08
N ASN A 14 -8.80 9.32 -25.81
CA ASN A 14 -9.73 9.04 -24.72
C ASN A 14 -9.82 10.26 -23.81
N ILE A 15 -11.04 10.67 -23.49
CA ILE A 15 -11.33 11.70 -22.51
C ILE A 15 -12.14 11.03 -21.40
N ASN A 16 -11.67 11.18 -20.17
CA ASN A 16 -12.32 10.65 -18.98
C ASN A 16 -12.51 11.75 -17.96
N TYR A 17 -13.71 11.86 -17.40
CA TYR A 17 -14.04 12.72 -16.29
C TYR A 17 -14.66 11.89 -15.18
N TYR A 18 -14.13 12.05 -13.97
CA TYR A 18 -14.63 11.41 -12.77
C TYR A 18 -14.86 12.45 -11.68
N ARG A 19 -15.99 12.35 -10.98
CA ARG A 19 -16.27 13.18 -9.81
C ARG A 19 -16.90 12.31 -8.73
N GLN A 20 -16.41 12.48 -7.51
CA GLN A 20 -16.95 11.86 -6.31
C GLN A 20 -17.20 12.93 -5.23
N GLY A 21 -18.38 12.95 -4.66
CA GLY A 21 -18.72 13.78 -3.50
C GLY A 21 -18.42 13.07 -2.18
N ASP A 22 -18.56 13.79 -1.09
CA ASP A 22 -18.46 13.27 0.28
C ASP A 22 -19.85 12.91 0.84
N PHE A 23 -19.87 12.09 1.88
CA PHE A 23 -21.08 11.79 2.68
C PHE A 23 -21.49 12.96 3.58
N LEU A 24 -20.53 13.75 4.05
CA LEU A 24 -20.76 14.86 4.95
C LEU A 24 -21.33 16.05 4.17
N LYS A 25 -22.54 16.50 4.51
CA LYS A 25 -23.27 17.53 3.78
C LYS A 25 -23.56 18.78 4.63
N PHE A 26 -22.66 19.11 5.56
CA PHE A 26 -22.81 20.27 6.45
C PHE A 26 -21.62 21.22 6.36
N GLY A 27 -21.83 22.50 6.64
CA GLY A 27 -20.80 23.54 6.69
C GLY A 27 -19.93 23.60 5.44
N GLU A 28 -18.63 23.70 5.62
CA GLU A 28 -17.64 23.67 4.53
C GLU A 28 -17.55 22.27 3.90
N ALA A 29 -17.82 21.19 4.66
CA ALA A 29 -17.76 19.81 4.18
C ALA A 29 -18.75 19.50 3.06
N LYS A 30 -19.84 20.26 2.90
CA LYS A 30 -20.78 20.12 1.77
C LYS A 30 -20.12 20.29 0.40
N ASN A 31 -18.98 20.98 0.37
CA ASN A 31 -18.20 21.26 -0.84
C ASN A 31 -17.11 20.19 -1.10
N ASN A 32 -16.96 19.22 -0.19
CA ASN A 32 -15.98 18.16 -0.34
C ASN A 32 -16.27 17.35 -1.60
N ASN A 33 -15.27 17.23 -2.44
CA ASN A 33 -15.35 16.41 -3.64
C ASN A 33 -13.95 16.13 -4.18
N THR A 34 -13.85 15.05 -4.93
CA THR A 34 -12.67 14.69 -5.72
C THR A 34 -13.06 14.71 -7.19
N GLN A 35 -12.23 15.32 -8.01
CA GLN A 35 -12.42 15.41 -9.45
C GLN A 35 -11.14 14.94 -10.15
N ARG A 36 -11.30 14.19 -11.21
CA ARG A 36 -10.21 13.79 -12.10
C ARG A 36 -10.64 13.95 -13.55
N PHE A 37 -9.89 14.72 -14.29
CA PHE A 37 -10.02 14.86 -15.72
C PHE A 37 -8.75 14.30 -16.38
N SER A 38 -8.90 13.38 -17.32
CA SER A 38 -7.78 12.78 -18.03
C SER A 38 -8.02 12.83 -19.53
N VAL A 39 -6.99 13.20 -20.26
CA VAL A 39 -6.97 13.20 -21.73
C VAL A 39 -5.77 12.37 -22.18
N ARG A 40 -6.05 11.40 -23.01
CA ARG A 40 -5.03 10.56 -23.66
C ARG A 40 -5.13 10.72 -25.17
N GLY A 41 -4.00 10.87 -25.82
CA GLY A 41 -3.86 10.90 -27.26
C GLY A 41 -2.67 10.05 -27.72
N ASN A 42 -2.90 9.13 -28.65
CA ASN A 42 -1.86 8.32 -29.26
C ASN A 42 -1.96 8.51 -30.78
N VAL A 43 -0.83 8.68 -31.42
CA VAL A 43 -0.75 8.82 -32.88
C VAL A 43 0.42 7.99 -33.40
N ASP A 44 0.13 7.09 -34.30
CA ASP A 44 1.11 6.29 -35.04
C ASP A 44 1.12 6.75 -36.51
N VAL A 45 2.30 6.98 -37.05
CA VAL A 45 2.48 7.48 -38.43
C VAL A 45 3.47 6.60 -39.18
N ASN A 46 3.04 6.06 -40.31
CA ASN A 46 3.94 5.46 -41.28
C ASN A 46 4.50 6.58 -42.18
N ILE A 47 5.72 7.04 -41.87
CA ILE A 47 6.41 8.11 -42.62
C ILE A 47 6.77 7.59 -44.02
N THR A 48 7.30 6.37 -44.04
CA THR A 48 7.53 5.57 -45.25
C THR A 48 7.12 4.12 -44.98
N ASP A 49 7.27 3.23 -45.94
CA ASP A 49 7.02 1.79 -45.75
C ASP A 49 8.03 1.17 -44.74
N ASP A 50 9.21 1.78 -44.60
CA ASP A 50 10.29 1.32 -43.72
C ASP A 50 10.38 2.11 -42.40
N ILE A 51 9.74 3.29 -42.29
CA ILE A 51 9.88 4.17 -41.13
C ILE A 51 8.51 4.44 -40.52
N LYS A 52 8.37 4.06 -39.25
CA LYS A 52 7.19 4.33 -38.42
C LYS A 52 7.60 5.21 -37.26
N ALA A 53 6.78 6.19 -36.93
CA ALA A 53 6.94 7.02 -35.73
C ALA A 53 5.67 7.01 -34.93
N TRP A 54 5.79 7.21 -33.62
CA TRP A 54 4.62 7.35 -32.72
C TRP A 54 4.81 8.48 -31.74
N VAL A 55 3.69 9.02 -31.30
CA VAL A 55 3.59 9.96 -30.21
C VAL A 55 2.43 9.54 -29.31
N ASN A 56 2.72 9.30 -28.04
CA ASN A 56 1.74 9.02 -27.02
C ASN A 56 1.77 10.12 -25.96
N SER A 57 0.62 10.62 -25.56
CA SER A 57 0.51 11.58 -24.48
C SER A 57 -0.67 11.28 -23.57
N ASN A 58 -0.48 11.53 -22.29
CA ASN A 58 -1.54 11.42 -21.29
C ASN A 58 -1.39 12.57 -20.29
N ALA A 59 -2.45 13.35 -20.12
CA ALA A 59 -2.51 14.40 -19.12
C ALA A 59 -3.62 14.11 -18.13
N THR A 60 -3.32 14.16 -16.83
CA THR A 60 -4.28 13.96 -15.76
C THR A 60 -4.28 15.16 -14.83
N PHE A 61 -5.46 15.73 -14.64
CA PHE A 61 -5.76 16.83 -13.75
C PHE A 61 -6.60 16.29 -12.61
N TYR A 62 -6.04 16.30 -11.40
CA TYR A 62 -6.69 15.82 -10.20
C TYR A 62 -6.81 16.95 -9.18
N ASP A 63 -8.01 17.19 -8.71
CA ASP A 63 -8.32 18.15 -7.66
C ASP A 63 -9.17 17.45 -6.59
N SER A 64 -8.78 17.60 -5.32
CA SER A 64 -9.57 17.15 -4.18
C SER A 64 -9.83 18.30 -3.24
N HIS A 65 -11.09 18.64 -3.05
CA HIS A 65 -11.55 19.67 -2.14
C HIS A 65 -12.03 19.04 -0.85
N SER A 66 -11.57 19.56 0.29
CA SER A 66 -11.97 19.11 1.62
C SER A 66 -12.15 20.30 2.56
N ALA A 67 -12.97 20.13 3.60
CA ALA A 67 -12.92 20.96 4.78
C ALA A 67 -11.58 20.79 5.50
N ILE A 68 -11.23 21.72 6.38
CA ILE A 68 -10.11 21.57 7.32
C ILE A 68 -10.52 20.59 8.42
N GLY A 69 -9.60 19.75 8.87
CA GLY A 69 -9.85 18.76 9.92
C GLY A 69 -10.07 17.34 9.36
N ASP A 70 -10.13 16.39 10.27
CA ASP A 70 -10.38 14.98 9.99
C ASP A 70 -11.53 14.47 10.84
N TYR A 71 -12.76 14.73 10.37
CA TYR A 71 -13.99 14.38 11.07
C TYR A 71 -14.10 12.89 11.40
N TRP A 72 -13.79 12.03 10.46
CA TRP A 72 -13.93 10.59 10.64
C TRP A 72 -12.96 10.04 11.68
N ASN A 73 -11.70 10.49 11.63
CA ASN A 73 -10.72 10.11 12.64
C ASN A 73 -11.10 10.66 14.01
N ALA A 74 -11.46 11.93 14.08
CA ALA A 74 -11.88 12.55 15.33
C ALA A 74 -13.16 11.90 15.90
N ALA A 75 -14.16 11.63 15.08
CA ALA A 75 -15.38 10.93 15.53
C ALA A 75 -15.09 9.51 16.07
N ALA A 76 -14.09 8.83 15.51
CA ALA A 76 -13.69 7.50 15.95
C ALA A 76 -12.80 7.50 17.20
N THR A 77 -11.96 8.55 17.39
CA THR A 77 -10.84 8.52 18.35
C THR A 77 -10.94 9.55 19.46
N TRP A 78 -11.72 10.63 19.28
CA TRP A 78 -11.84 11.68 20.27
C TRP A 78 -12.45 11.17 21.58
N ARG A 79 -11.88 11.63 22.66
CA ARG A 79 -12.18 11.21 24.03
C ARG A 79 -13.22 12.14 24.65
N PRO A 80 -14.12 11.64 25.48
CA PRO A 80 -15.09 12.48 26.18
C PRO A 80 -14.51 13.17 27.42
N ASN A 81 -13.21 13.45 27.43
CA ASN A 81 -12.51 14.15 28.49
C ASN A 81 -12.77 15.66 28.53
N PHE A 82 -13.36 16.23 27.48
CA PHE A 82 -13.86 17.58 27.43
C PHE A 82 -15.34 17.58 27.05
N PRO A 83 -16.19 18.46 27.62
CA PRO A 83 -17.62 18.52 27.32
C PRO A 83 -17.93 18.63 25.84
N GLN A 84 -17.18 19.43 25.07
CA GLN A 84 -17.39 19.60 23.64
C GLN A 84 -17.04 18.36 22.80
N ASN A 85 -16.30 17.41 23.33
CA ASN A 85 -16.01 16.15 22.65
C ASN A 85 -17.19 15.17 22.76
N ALA A 86 -17.98 15.29 23.84
CA ALA A 86 -19.20 14.52 24.05
C ALA A 86 -20.42 15.21 23.40
N SER A 87 -20.49 16.54 23.49
CA SER A 87 -21.56 17.35 22.93
C SER A 87 -20.98 18.59 22.22
N PRO A 88 -20.62 18.48 20.91
CA PRO A 88 -19.99 19.59 20.18
C PRO A 88 -20.93 20.77 19.90
N LEU A 89 -22.24 20.56 20.03
CA LEU A 89 -23.28 21.54 19.78
C LEU A 89 -24.12 21.72 21.03
N ILE A 90 -24.50 22.99 21.34
CA ILE A 90 -25.36 23.36 22.47
C ILE A 90 -26.61 24.05 21.93
N SER A 91 -27.80 23.53 22.27
CA SER A 91 -29.06 24.12 21.82
C SER A 91 -29.34 25.47 22.50
N THR A 92 -29.80 26.43 21.71
CA THR A 92 -30.29 27.72 22.23
C THR A 92 -31.52 27.57 23.13
N ASP A 93 -32.31 26.49 22.98
CA ASP A 93 -33.47 26.18 23.82
C ASP A 93 -33.10 25.92 25.30
N MET A 94 -31.80 25.67 25.56
CA MET A 94 -31.31 25.45 26.92
C MET A 94 -30.98 26.74 27.69
N ILE A 95 -31.12 27.91 27.07
CA ILE A 95 -30.89 29.20 27.74
C ILE A 95 -32.08 29.47 28.71
N ALA A 96 -31.73 29.73 29.98
CA ALA A 96 -32.74 30.07 30.97
C ALA A 96 -33.50 31.36 30.60
N PRO A 97 -34.82 31.44 30.82
CA PRO A 97 -35.60 32.60 30.44
C PRO A 97 -35.12 33.95 31.03
N ASN A 98 -34.52 33.89 32.22
CA ASN A 98 -33.98 35.05 32.92
C ASN A 98 -32.50 35.36 32.62
N ALA A 99 -31.84 34.59 31.79
CA ALA A 99 -30.41 34.75 31.42
C ALA A 99 -30.24 35.83 30.32
N LYS A 100 -30.56 37.07 30.60
CA LYS A 100 -30.58 38.19 29.62
C LYS A 100 -29.27 38.28 28.83
N ALA A 101 -28.10 38.24 29.52
CA ALA A 101 -26.80 38.35 28.85
C ALA A 101 -26.53 37.20 27.86
N ALA A 102 -27.04 36.00 28.14
CA ALA A 102 -26.92 34.85 27.21
C ALA A 102 -27.83 35.03 25.99
N TRP A 103 -29.04 35.60 26.17
CA TRP A 103 -29.95 35.94 25.08
C TRP A 103 -29.38 37.05 24.19
N ASP A 104 -28.80 38.09 24.80
CA ASP A 104 -28.15 39.19 24.06
C ASP A 104 -27.01 38.66 23.22
N LEU A 105 -26.17 37.76 23.79
CA LEU A 105 -25.07 37.11 23.07
C LEU A 105 -25.56 36.20 21.94
N MET A 106 -26.66 35.47 22.14
CA MET A 106 -27.29 34.63 21.13
C MET A 106 -27.74 35.45 19.92
N SER A 107 -28.28 36.65 20.12
CA SER A 107 -28.79 37.49 19.05
C SER A 107 -27.75 37.93 18.03
N VAL A 108 -26.48 37.98 18.45
CA VAL A 108 -25.31 38.35 17.62
C VAL A 108 -24.41 37.16 17.27
N ALA A 109 -24.72 35.97 17.77
CA ALA A 109 -23.95 34.77 17.56
C ALA A 109 -24.17 34.17 16.16
N LYS A 110 -23.09 33.59 15.58
CA LYS A 110 -23.25 32.78 14.38
C LYS A 110 -23.60 31.35 14.78
N LEU A 111 -24.91 31.07 14.71
CA LEU A 111 -25.45 29.77 15.09
C LEU A 111 -25.37 28.77 13.94
N VAL A 112 -25.13 27.50 14.26
CA VAL A 112 -25.30 26.37 13.36
C VAL A 112 -26.80 26.13 13.18
N ASP A 113 -27.28 26.15 11.94
CA ASP A 113 -28.68 25.98 11.54
C ASP A 113 -29.65 26.96 12.30
N GLY A 114 -29.12 28.11 12.72
CA GLY A 114 -29.91 29.11 13.49
C GLY A 114 -30.28 28.67 14.90
N LYS A 115 -29.80 27.54 15.40
CA LYS A 115 -30.27 26.92 16.64
C LYS A 115 -29.15 26.47 17.60
N TYR A 116 -27.94 26.23 17.14
CA TYR A 116 -26.90 25.62 17.97
C TYR A 116 -25.65 26.50 18.06
N PHE A 117 -25.09 26.60 19.27
CA PHE A 117 -23.73 27.12 19.50
C PHE A 117 -22.70 26.05 19.31
N LEU A 118 -21.52 26.43 18.86
CA LEU A 118 -20.35 25.58 18.88
C LEU A 118 -19.80 25.51 20.31
N ALA A 119 -19.81 24.33 20.91
CA ALA A 119 -19.36 24.15 22.29
C ALA A 119 -17.82 24.20 22.38
N GLY A 120 -17.33 24.69 23.51
CA GLY A 120 -15.90 24.68 23.87
C GLY A 120 -15.70 24.83 25.35
N THR A 121 -14.45 24.79 25.81
CA THR A 121 -14.05 25.12 27.16
C THR A 121 -12.86 26.10 27.13
N GLN A 122 -12.63 26.79 28.23
CA GLN A 122 -11.50 27.71 28.33
C GLN A 122 -10.14 26.97 28.20
N ALA A 123 -10.08 25.71 28.66
CA ALA A 123 -8.89 24.89 28.56
C ALA A 123 -8.66 24.30 27.15
N ASN A 124 -9.72 24.17 26.36
CA ASN A 124 -9.65 23.62 25.02
C ASN A 124 -10.75 24.22 24.11
N SER A 125 -10.31 25.00 23.14
CA SER A 125 -11.19 25.65 22.15
C SER A 125 -11.44 24.80 20.91
N SER A 126 -10.83 23.61 20.78
CA SER A 126 -11.05 22.71 19.64
C SER A 126 -12.44 22.12 19.68
N ASN A 127 -13.12 22.10 18.55
CA ASN A 127 -14.43 21.49 18.38
C ASN A 127 -14.45 20.71 17.06
N ILE A 128 -14.60 19.40 17.15
CA ILE A 128 -14.56 18.50 15.99
C ILE A 128 -15.57 18.83 14.90
N PHE A 129 -16.80 19.22 15.31
CA PHE A 129 -17.83 19.59 14.35
C PHE A 129 -17.48 20.94 13.70
N ALA A 130 -17.00 21.90 14.49
CA ALA A 130 -16.60 23.21 14.00
C ALA A 130 -15.44 23.17 13.03
N ASP A 131 -14.46 22.29 13.23
CA ASP A 131 -13.35 22.12 12.31
C ASP A 131 -13.84 21.78 10.90
N TYR A 132 -14.81 20.90 10.78
CA TYR A 132 -15.44 20.56 9.49
C TYR A 132 -16.49 21.55 9.02
N TYR A 133 -17.14 22.25 9.96
CA TYR A 133 -18.23 23.20 9.67
C TYR A 133 -17.71 24.58 9.26
N ALA A 134 -16.69 25.11 9.94
CA ALA A 134 -16.32 26.53 9.90
C ALA A 134 -14.82 26.82 9.73
N ALA A 135 -13.89 25.90 10.06
CA ALA A 135 -12.46 26.16 10.11
C ALA A 135 -11.83 26.43 8.74
N GLY A 136 -12.57 26.29 7.65
CA GLY A 136 -12.13 26.64 6.32
C GLY A 136 -12.01 25.46 5.36
N LYS A 137 -11.22 25.63 4.31
CA LYS A 137 -11.14 24.68 3.20
C LYS A 137 -9.72 24.41 2.78
N SER A 138 -9.51 23.22 2.28
CA SER A 138 -8.26 22.76 1.66
C SER A 138 -8.53 22.24 0.26
N LYS A 139 -7.57 22.43 -0.63
CA LYS A 139 -7.58 21.87 -1.98
C LYS A 139 -6.23 21.21 -2.25
N TYR A 140 -6.25 19.90 -2.43
CA TYR A 140 -5.11 19.18 -3.00
C TYR A 140 -5.21 19.22 -4.52
N THR A 141 -4.12 19.62 -5.16
CA THR A 141 -3.98 19.72 -6.62
C THR A 141 -2.87 18.79 -7.06
N SER A 142 -3.12 17.94 -8.05
CA SER A 142 -2.08 17.16 -8.73
C SER A 142 -2.24 17.27 -10.24
N ARG A 143 -1.11 17.42 -10.92
CA ARG A 143 -1.01 17.49 -12.36
C ARG A 143 0.02 16.48 -12.82
N GLN A 144 -0.38 15.60 -13.71
CA GLN A 144 0.49 14.56 -14.25
C GLN A 144 0.49 14.66 -15.77
N PHE A 145 1.67 14.61 -16.34
CA PHE A 145 1.88 14.59 -17.77
C PHE A 145 2.84 13.45 -18.11
N GLN A 146 2.41 12.60 -19.01
CA GLN A 146 3.20 11.50 -19.55
C GLN A 146 3.29 11.67 -21.05
N PHE A 147 4.48 11.58 -21.56
CA PHE A 147 4.76 11.72 -22.97
C PHE A 147 5.77 10.67 -23.38
N ASP A 148 5.53 9.98 -24.49
CA ASP A 148 6.53 9.18 -25.12
C ASP A 148 6.46 9.29 -26.64
N THR A 149 7.61 9.23 -27.27
CA THR A 149 7.76 9.25 -28.72
C THR A 149 8.88 8.35 -29.15
N GLY A 150 8.80 7.84 -30.34
CA GLY A 150 9.85 7.01 -30.90
C GLY A 150 9.72 6.81 -32.40
N VAL A 151 10.75 6.19 -32.92
CA VAL A 151 10.85 5.85 -34.33
C VAL A 151 11.29 4.39 -34.44
N ASN A 152 10.61 3.64 -35.26
CA ASN A 152 11.02 2.29 -35.67
C ASN A 152 11.39 2.29 -37.15
N ILE A 153 12.55 1.78 -37.46
CA ILE A 153 13.13 1.74 -38.81
C ILE A 153 13.34 0.28 -39.19
N ASN A 154 12.68 -0.17 -40.25
CA ASN A 154 12.91 -1.48 -40.82
C ASN A 154 14.20 -1.47 -41.65
N LEU A 155 15.19 -2.25 -41.26
CA LEU A 155 16.51 -2.32 -41.88
C LEU A 155 16.64 -3.56 -42.79
N HIS A 156 15.54 -4.10 -43.33
CA HIS A 156 15.52 -5.34 -44.11
C HIS A 156 16.45 -5.27 -45.35
N LYS A 157 16.74 -4.08 -45.85
CA LYS A 157 17.68 -3.88 -46.97
C LYS A 157 19.14 -4.12 -46.55
N LEU A 158 19.45 -3.95 -45.26
CA LEU A 158 20.76 -4.24 -44.69
C LEU A 158 20.86 -5.70 -44.28
N LEU A 159 19.86 -6.19 -43.54
CA LEU A 159 19.75 -7.57 -43.09
C LEU A 159 18.26 -7.93 -42.94
N GLN A 160 17.84 -9.00 -43.61
CA GLN A 160 16.46 -9.46 -43.51
C GLN A 160 16.09 -9.79 -42.07
N GLY A 161 15.01 -9.20 -41.56
CA GLY A 161 14.54 -9.37 -40.20
C GLY A 161 15.13 -8.41 -39.18
N LEU A 162 16.00 -7.48 -39.60
CA LEU A 162 16.59 -6.47 -38.73
C LEU A 162 15.70 -5.21 -38.70
N SER A 163 15.51 -4.64 -37.51
CA SER A 163 14.94 -3.31 -37.30
C SER A 163 15.69 -2.55 -36.19
N PHE A 164 15.59 -1.25 -36.24
CA PHE A 164 16.11 -0.34 -35.21
C PHE A 164 14.95 0.46 -34.63
N GLU A 165 14.93 0.60 -33.31
CA GLU A 165 13.93 1.41 -32.61
C GLU A 165 14.60 2.33 -31.62
N THR A 166 14.14 3.56 -31.52
CA THR A 166 14.53 4.49 -30.47
C THR A 166 13.29 5.08 -29.82
N ARG A 167 13.38 5.33 -28.53
CA ARG A 167 12.29 5.87 -27.70
C ARG A 167 12.82 6.93 -26.75
N PHE A 168 12.06 7.99 -26.62
CA PHE A 168 12.21 9.00 -25.58
C PHE A 168 10.90 9.13 -24.81
N ALA A 169 10.96 9.14 -23.47
CA ALA A 169 9.78 9.30 -22.64
C ALA A 169 10.03 10.27 -21.48
N VAL A 170 8.98 10.99 -21.10
CA VAL A 170 8.96 11.89 -19.97
C VAL A 170 7.71 11.64 -19.14
N ASP A 171 7.90 11.39 -17.83
CA ASP A 171 6.87 11.44 -16.82
C ASP A 171 7.10 12.65 -15.94
N TYR A 172 6.12 13.53 -15.85
CA TYR A 172 6.14 14.69 -14.98
C TYR A 172 4.91 14.70 -14.08
N ALA A 173 5.11 14.84 -12.79
CA ALA A 173 4.04 14.95 -11.82
C ALA A 173 4.34 16.09 -10.84
N THR A 174 3.37 16.97 -10.60
CA THR A 174 3.44 17.98 -9.56
C THR A 174 2.21 17.92 -8.69
N SER A 175 2.38 18.19 -7.40
CA SER A 175 1.27 18.29 -6.45
C SER A 175 1.56 19.33 -5.39
N TYR A 176 0.49 19.94 -4.88
CA TYR A 176 0.55 20.86 -3.76
C TYR A 176 -0.83 20.95 -3.10
N THR A 177 -0.84 21.43 -1.86
CA THR A 177 -2.07 21.69 -1.11
C THR A 177 -2.20 23.19 -0.87
N THR A 178 -3.34 23.76 -1.20
CA THR A 178 -3.71 25.12 -0.80
C THR A 178 -4.77 25.09 0.28
N SER A 179 -4.68 25.96 1.28
CA SER A 179 -5.71 26.05 2.34
C SER A 179 -5.98 27.51 2.74
N PHE A 180 -7.22 27.72 3.18
CA PHE A 180 -7.66 28.91 3.87
C PHE A 180 -8.12 28.50 5.24
N ASN A 181 -7.38 28.87 6.29
CA ASN A 181 -7.64 28.48 7.67
C ASN A 181 -8.43 29.59 8.36
N ASN A 182 -9.75 29.40 8.47
CA ASN A 182 -10.63 30.33 9.19
C ASN A 182 -10.50 30.12 10.70
N SER A 183 -10.76 31.16 11.47
CA SER A 183 -11.08 31.04 12.89
C SER A 183 -12.61 30.98 13.09
N TYR A 184 -13.00 30.34 14.16
CA TYR A 184 -14.41 30.28 14.59
C TYR A 184 -14.51 30.59 16.09
N ALA A 185 -15.66 31.12 16.50
CA ALA A 185 -15.96 31.33 17.90
C ALA A 185 -16.57 30.07 18.52
N ILE A 186 -16.20 29.80 19.75
CA ILE A 186 -16.80 28.77 20.60
C ILE A 186 -17.55 29.44 21.76
N TYR A 187 -18.48 28.69 22.33
CA TYR A 187 -19.31 29.17 23.43
C TYR A 187 -19.18 28.23 24.63
N ILE A 188 -18.94 28.85 25.80
CA ILE A 188 -18.71 28.15 27.06
C ILE A 188 -19.90 28.42 27.97
N PRO A 189 -20.79 27.44 28.19
CA PRO A 189 -21.96 27.60 29.04
C PRO A 189 -21.66 27.46 30.52
N THR A 190 -22.31 28.24 31.35
CA THR A 190 -22.46 27.99 32.78
C THR A 190 -23.84 27.40 33.02
N TRP A 191 -23.87 26.23 33.61
CA TRP A 191 -25.10 25.49 33.85
C TRP A 191 -25.64 25.68 35.27
N SER A 192 -26.96 25.67 35.39
CA SER A 192 -27.67 25.59 36.67
C SER A 192 -28.89 24.67 36.51
N ASN A 193 -29.19 23.89 37.53
CA ASN A 193 -30.42 23.11 37.55
C ASN A 193 -31.57 23.97 38.00
N ILE A 194 -32.54 24.20 37.14
CA ILE A 194 -33.77 24.98 37.40
C ILE A 194 -34.97 24.07 37.21
N ASP A 195 -35.73 23.83 38.26
CA ASP A 195 -36.88 22.94 38.28
C ASP A 195 -36.64 21.55 37.69
N GLY A 196 -35.48 20.98 38.03
CA GLY A 196 -35.08 19.63 37.57
C GLY A 196 -34.56 19.59 36.13
N LYS A 197 -34.33 20.72 35.47
CA LYS A 197 -33.78 20.84 34.15
C LYS A 197 -32.45 21.61 34.18
N ASP A 198 -31.45 21.10 33.46
CA ASP A 198 -30.17 21.79 33.30
C ASP A 198 -30.34 22.92 32.26
N MET A 199 -30.18 24.16 32.72
CA MET A 199 -30.35 25.36 31.92
C MET A 199 -29.07 26.19 31.93
N ILE A 200 -28.83 26.92 30.84
CA ILE A 200 -27.71 27.86 30.70
C ILE A 200 -28.07 29.17 31.35
N VAL A 201 -27.40 29.54 32.44
CA VAL A 201 -27.58 30.79 33.17
C VAL A 201 -26.60 31.88 32.75
N ALA A 202 -25.45 31.51 32.20
CA ALA A 202 -24.50 32.41 31.58
C ALA A 202 -23.80 31.74 30.39
N LEU A 203 -23.38 32.56 29.43
CA LEU A 203 -22.69 32.10 28.23
C LEU A 203 -21.50 33.03 27.96
N LYS A 204 -20.32 32.47 27.80
CA LYS A 204 -19.11 33.20 27.42
C LYS A 204 -18.74 32.84 25.97
N LYS A 205 -18.51 33.85 25.14
CA LYS A 205 -17.91 33.68 23.82
C LYS A 205 -16.40 33.71 23.93
N GLU A 206 -15.72 32.79 23.22
CA GLU A 206 -14.28 32.76 23.07
C GLU A 206 -13.90 32.59 21.58
N GLY A 207 -12.90 33.38 21.14
CA GLY A 207 -12.53 33.45 19.74
C GLY A 207 -13.47 34.31 18.90
N GLU A 208 -13.17 34.37 17.62
CA GLU A 208 -13.94 35.15 16.63
C GLU A 208 -14.17 34.38 15.35
N ASP A 209 -15.36 34.58 14.76
CA ASP A 209 -15.69 34.07 13.44
C ASP A 209 -15.07 34.94 12.35
N LYS A 210 -13.89 34.57 11.89
CA LYS A 210 -13.13 35.32 10.89
C LYS A 210 -12.70 34.42 9.73
N LYS A 211 -13.07 34.81 8.51
CA LYS A 211 -12.55 34.19 7.30
C LYS A 211 -11.12 34.63 7.03
N SER A 212 -10.25 33.69 6.74
CA SER A 212 -8.89 33.99 6.32
C SER A 212 -8.88 34.54 4.91
N GLY A 213 -8.20 35.67 4.72
CA GLY A 213 -7.85 36.17 3.39
C GLY A 213 -6.50 35.65 2.88
N VAL A 214 -5.78 34.90 3.71
CA VAL A 214 -4.43 34.37 3.39
C VAL A 214 -4.54 32.94 2.91
N GLN A 215 -4.01 32.69 1.71
CA GLN A 215 -3.86 31.34 1.16
C GLN A 215 -2.52 30.76 1.61
N ASN A 216 -2.59 29.61 2.28
CA ASN A 216 -1.39 28.83 2.61
C ASN A 216 -1.13 27.81 1.49
N ILE A 217 0.14 27.62 1.17
CA ILE A 217 0.60 26.57 0.23
C ILE A 217 1.52 25.64 1.00
N ALA A 218 1.25 24.36 0.93
CA ALA A 218 2.01 23.31 1.61
C ALA A 218 2.17 22.08 0.72
N ASN A 219 3.09 21.19 1.12
CA ASN A 219 3.31 19.88 0.48
C ASN A 219 3.55 19.98 -1.03
N SER A 220 4.26 21.05 -1.46
CA SER A 220 4.64 21.21 -2.86
C SER A 220 5.72 20.20 -3.22
N VAL A 221 5.41 19.33 -4.17
CA VAL A 221 6.32 18.28 -4.67
C VAL A 221 6.22 18.25 -6.18
N ASP A 222 7.36 18.19 -6.86
CA ASP A 222 7.47 17.81 -8.25
C ASP A 222 8.36 16.59 -8.42
N ASN A 223 8.05 15.78 -9.41
CA ASN A 223 8.79 14.58 -9.77
C ASN A 223 8.85 14.51 -11.30
N GLN A 224 10.04 14.40 -11.83
CA GLN A 224 10.28 14.26 -13.26
C GLN A 224 11.13 13.03 -13.52
N THR A 225 10.69 12.17 -14.43
CA THR A 225 11.47 11.03 -14.92
C THR A 225 11.61 11.16 -16.43
N MET A 226 12.84 11.11 -16.92
CA MET A 226 13.15 11.02 -18.34
C MET A 226 13.77 9.68 -18.64
N LEU A 227 13.36 9.08 -19.74
CA LEU A 227 13.88 7.80 -20.23
C LEU A 227 14.30 7.95 -21.70
N PHE A 228 15.41 7.36 -22.03
CA PHE A 228 15.85 7.16 -23.41
C PHE A 228 16.21 5.70 -23.63
N SER A 229 15.84 5.14 -24.78
CA SER A 229 16.30 3.83 -25.21
C SER A 229 16.55 3.79 -26.72
N ALA A 230 17.50 2.97 -27.11
CA ALA A 230 17.77 2.61 -28.49
C ALA A 230 18.03 1.10 -28.57
N GLN A 231 17.40 0.43 -29.53
CA GLN A 231 17.49 -1.01 -29.65
C GLN A 231 17.54 -1.48 -31.11
N PHE A 232 18.29 -2.56 -31.31
CA PHE A 232 18.23 -3.35 -32.51
C PHE A 232 17.42 -4.61 -32.22
N ASN A 233 16.46 -4.91 -33.09
CA ASN A 233 15.68 -6.14 -33.04
C ASN A 233 15.96 -6.93 -34.31
N TYR A 234 16.19 -8.22 -34.15
CA TYR A 234 16.37 -9.17 -35.23
C TYR A 234 15.41 -10.34 -35.07
N ALA A 235 14.72 -10.73 -36.14
CA ALA A 235 13.89 -11.91 -36.13
C ALA A 235 13.92 -12.59 -37.51
N ASN A 236 14.27 -13.86 -37.55
CA ASN A 236 14.32 -14.61 -38.81
C ASN A 236 14.05 -16.11 -38.58
N THR A 237 13.58 -16.75 -39.64
CA THR A 237 13.34 -18.18 -39.67
C THR A 237 14.25 -18.83 -40.73
N PHE A 238 15.11 -19.76 -40.31
CA PHE A 238 16.01 -20.51 -41.18
C PHE A 238 15.48 -21.92 -41.40
N ASN A 239 15.59 -22.40 -42.62
CA ASN A 239 15.18 -23.73 -43.02
C ASN A 239 13.71 -24.08 -42.57
N LYS A 240 12.86 -23.09 -42.36
CA LYS A 240 11.44 -23.21 -41.92
C LYS A 240 11.25 -23.83 -40.54
N VAL A 241 12.30 -24.17 -39.80
CA VAL A 241 12.24 -24.87 -38.51
C VAL A 241 13.06 -24.20 -37.39
N HIS A 242 14.03 -23.36 -37.74
CA HIS A 242 14.87 -22.66 -36.78
C HIS A 242 14.41 -21.18 -36.70
N ASN A 243 13.76 -20.81 -35.64
CA ASN A 243 13.35 -19.43 -35.41
C ASN A 243 14.33 -18.79 -34.41
N LEU A 244 14.91 -17.67 -34.81
CA LEU A 244 15.80 -16.88 -33.96
C LEU A 244 15.25 -15.46 -33.86
N SER A 245 15.10 -14.96 -32.64
CA SER A 245 14.92 -13.54 -32.37
C SER A 245 15.97 -13.05 -31.39
N ALA A 246 16.44 -11.84 -31.59
CA ALA A 246 17.42 -11.23 -30.71
C ALA A 246 17.14 -9.72 -30.58
N MET A 247 17.38 -9.19 -29.40
CA MET A 247 17.28 -7.76 -29.11
C MET A 247 18.54 -7.31 -28.37
N LEU A 248 19.15 -6.25 -28.87
CA LEU A 248 20.21 -5.53 -28.17
C LEU A 248 19.68 -4.14 -27.84
N ILE A 249 19.55 -3.82 -26.57
CA ILE A 249 19.00 -2.55 -26.09
C ILE A 249 19.99 -1.81 -25.19
N ALA A 250 20.18 -0.52 -25.48
CA ALA A 250 20.80 0.43 -24.57
C ALA A 250 19.69 1.36 -24.04
N SER A 251 19.58 1.48 -22.72
CA SER A 251 18.57 2.32 -22.10
C SER A 251 19.11 3.03 -20.88
N GLY A 252 18.50 4.16 -20.56
CA GLY A 252 18.82 4.91 -19.35
C GLY A 252 17.65 5.76 -18.91
N PHE A 253 17.58 6.01 -17.61
CA PHE A 253 16.65 6.98 -17.07
C PHE A 253 17.33 7.94 -16.10
N GLN A 254 16.69 9.09 -15.90
CA GLN A 254 17.04 10.05 -14.87
C GLN A 254 15.76 10.53 -14.20
N GLN A 255 15.70 10.42 -12.88
CA GLN A 255 14.61 10.94 -12.05
C GLN A 255 15.13 12.07 -11.17
N SER A 256 14.43 13.19 -11.16
CA SER A 256 14.59 14.31 -10.22
C SER A 256 13.32 14.48 -9.41
N LYS A 257 13.49 14.81 -8.13
CA LYS A 257 12.38 15.03 -7.20
C LYS A 257 12.68 16.25 -6.34
N SER A 258 11.69 17.11 -6.14
CA SER A 258 11.83 18.28 -5.28
C SER A 258 12.27 17.89 -3.87
N GLY A 259 13.10 18.69 -3.24
CA GLY A 259 13.67 18.42 -1.92
C GLY A 259 14.79 17.36 -1.90
N GLN A 260 15.18 16.81 -3.05
CA GLN A 260 16.30 15.89 -3.19
C GLN A 260 17.37 16.50 -4.10
N TYR A 261 18.57 16.65 -3.56
CA TYR A 261 19.71 17.19 -4.33
C TYR A 261 20.18 16.22 -5.40
N HIS A 262 20.27 14.93 -5.06
CA HIS A 262 20.76 13.90 -5.96
C HIS A 262 19.65 13.34 -6.84
N LYS A 263 19.92 13.27 -8.14
CA LYS A 263 19.05 12.58 -9.10
C LYS A 263 19.27 11.08 -9.03
N ASN A 264 18.20 10.31 -9.19
CA ASN A 264 18.29 8.87 -9.36
C ASN A 264 18.46 8.59 -10.86
N SER A 265 19.55 7.94 -11.24
CA SER A 265 19.88 7.66 -12.64
C SER A 265 20.42 6.26 -12.81
N SER A 266 20.05 5.60 -13.90
CA SER A 266 20.67 4.35 -14.31
C SER A 266 20.90 4.31 -15.81
N ALA A 267 21.87 3.49 -16.23
CA ALA A 267 22.16 3.21 -17.63
C ALA A 267 22.37 1.71 -17.78
N ASN A 268 21.76 1.07 -18.76
CA ASN A 268 21.74 -0.36 -18.92
C ASN A 268 22.02 -0.72 -20.39
N LEU A 269 22.75 -1.82 -20.58
CA LEU A 269 22.92 -2.47 -21.88
C LEU A 269 22.44 -3.91 -21.71
N ALA A 270 21.49 -4.37 -22.51
CA ALA A 270 20.99 -5.73 -22.42
C ALA A 270 20.90 -6.41 -23.78
N LEU A 271 21.24 -7.69 -23.78
CA LEU A 271 21.05 -8.62 -24.89
C LEU A 271 19.99 -9.63 -24.44
N ASP A 272 19.02 -9.87 -25.31
CA ASP A 272 18.05 -10.95 -25.21
C ASP A 272 18.04 -11.74 -26.51
N ALA A 273 18.06 -13.07 -26.43
CA ALA A 273 18.07 -13.94 -27.58
C ALA A 273 17.18 -15.16 -27.34
N SER A 274 16.17 -15.31 -28.15
CA SER A 274 15.24 -16.44 -28.14
C SER A 274 15.42 -17.29 -29.36
N TYR A 275 15.53 -18.59 -29.17
CA TYR A 275 15.65 -19.59 -30.22
C TYR A 275 14.61 -20.68 -30.03
N ASP A 276 13.95 -21.08 -31.09
CA ASP A 276 13.16 -22.31 -31.10
C ASP A 276 13.51 -23.21 -32.29
N TYR A 277 13.46 -24.49 -32.04
CA TYR A 277 13.56 -25.53 -33.06
C TYR A 277 12.22 -26.20 -33.28
N ALA A 278 11.69 -26.05 -34.49
CA ALA A 278 10.42 -26.65 -34.95
C ALA A 278 9.23 -26.33 -34.01
N LYS A 279 9.28 -25.21 -33.27
CA LYS A 279 8.29 -24.85 -32.23
C LYS A 279 8.09 -25.93 -31.18
N THR A 280 9.13 -26.77 -30.95
CA THR A 280 9.12 -27.88 -29.99
C THR A 280 10.07 -27.63 -28.85
N TYR A 281 11.31 -27.23 -29.14
CA TYR A 281 12.34 -26.91 -28.15
C TYR A 281 12.62 -25.42 -28.17
N TYR A 282 12.64 -24.80 -27.02
CA TYR A 282 12.83 -23.37 -26.84
C TYR A 282 14.02 -23.11 -25.93
N ALA A 283 14.81 -22.11 -26.25
CA ALA A 283 15.86 -21.60 -25.40
C ALA A 283 15.89 -20.07 -25.46
N ASP A 284 15.78 -19.43 -24.32
CA ASP A 284 15.86 -17.97 -24.18
C ASP A 284 17.07 -17.63 -23.30
N PHE A 285 17.92 -16.73 -23.77
CA PHE A 285 19.08 -16.23 -23.05
C PHE A 285 19.01 -14.72 -22.94
N GLY A 286 19.12 -14.21 -21.72
CA GLY A 286 19.22 -12.78 -21.44
C GLY A 286 20.50 -12.45 -20.67
N LEU A 287 21.11 -11.31 -21.00
CA LEU A 287 22.24 -10.75 -20.26
C LEU A 287 22.09 -9.23 -20.20
N ALA A 288 21.96 -8.69 -18.98
CA ALA A 288 21.93 -7.24 -18.78
C ALA A 288 23.17 -6.79 -18.00
N ALA A 289 23.85 -5.75 -18.51
CA ALA A 289 24.84 -4.98 -17.79
C ALA A 289 24.15 -3.73 -17.22
N ILE A 290 24.03 -3.65 -15.89
CA ILE A 290 23.34 -2.58 -15.17
C ILE A 290 24.38 -1.69 -14.54
N HIS A 291 24.28 -0.37 -14.76
CA HIS A 291 25.15 0.62 -14.14
C HIS A 291 24.39 1.35 -13.04
N SER A 292 24.93 1.37 -11.81
CA SER A 292 24.43 2.15 -10.68
C SER A 292 25.45 3.19 -10.20
N ALA A 293 25.03 4.45 -10.12
CA ALA A 293 25.84 5.50 -9.53
C ALA A 293 25.88 5.47 -7.99
N GLN A 294 25.10 4.59 -7.36
CA GLN A 294 25.01 4.46 -5.89
C GLN A 294 26.22 3.70 -5.31
N LEU A 295 26.93 2.96 -6.13
CA LEU A 295 28.09 2.14 -5.75
C LEU A 295 29.42 2.84 -6.04
N ALA A 296 30.49 2.38 -5.39
CA ALA A 296 31.83 2.92 -5.55
C ALA A 296 32.34 2.73 -6.99
N PRO A 297 33.22 3.63 -7.49
CA PRO A 297 33.94 3.36 -8.74
C PRO A 297 34.61 1.98 -8.71
N GLY A 298 34.44 1.20 -9.77
CA GLY A 298 34.88 -0.19 -9.84
C GLY A 298 33.81 -1.24 -9.50
N HIS A 299 32.75 -0.88 -8.76
CA HIS A 299 31.63 -1.76 -8.39
C HIS A 299 30.29 -1.35 -9.01
N ARG A 300 30.30 -0.37 -9.93
CA ARG A 300 29.09 0.23 -10.50
C ARG A 300 28.38 -0.60 -11.55
N VAL A 301 29.02 -1.64 -12.08
CA VAL A 301 28.44 -2.47 -13.15
C VAL A 301 28.15 -3.87 -12.61
N GLY A 302 26.89 -4.26 -12.68
CA GLY A 302 26.42 -5.61 -12.35
C GLY A 302 25.95 -6.35 -13.61
N PHE A 303 26.29 -7.64 -13.74
CA PHE A 303 25.81 -8.49 -14.82
C PHE A 303 24.68 -9.38 -14.35
N SER A 304 23.55 -9.33 -15.04
CA SER A 304 22.31 -10.03 -14.73
C SER A 304 21.98 -11.04 -15.84
N PRO A 305 22.50 -12.28 -15.74
CA PRO A 305 22.18 -13.34 -16.69
C PRO A 305 20.84 -14.00 -16.40
N SER A 306 20.16 -14.45 -17.45
CA SER A 306 18.97 -15.31 -17.39
C SER A 306 19.02 -16.39 -18.47
N LEU A 307 18.46 -17.56 -18.16
CA LEU A 307 18.32 -18.66 -19.09
C LEU A 307 16.97 -19.33 -18.87
N SER A 308 16.22 -19.55 -19.94
CA SER A 308 15.00 -20.35 -19.92
C SER A 308 15.05 -21.44 -20.99
N LEU A 309 14.63 -22.63 -20.63
CA LEU A 309 14.53 -23.78 -21.53
C LEU A 309 13.09 -24.28 -21.54
N GLY A 310 12.52 -24.47 -22.70
CA GLY A 310 11.14 -24.93 -22.87
C GLY A 310 11.03 -26.13 -23.79
N TRP A 311 10.12 -27.03 -23.45
CA TRP A 311 9.78 -28.20 -24.24
C TRP A 311 8.28 -28.31 -24.46
N ARG A 312 7.86 -28.22 -25.72
CA ARG A 312 6.46 -28.37 -26.11
C ARG A 312 6.16 -29.82 -26.44
N LEU A 313 5.71 -30.54 -25.43
CA LEU A 313 5.42 -31.96 -25.46
C LEU A 313 4.37 -32.34 -26.51
N LYS A 314 3.43 -31.45 -26.82
CA LYS A 314 2.37 -31.67 -27.82
C LYS A 314 2.95 -31.98 -29.21
N ASN A 315 4.10 -31.43 -29.54
CA ASN A 315 4.70 -31.63 -30.87
C ASN A 315 5.46 -32.95 -30.97
N GLU A 316 5.65 -33.67 -29.89
CA GLU A 316 6.32 -34.97 -29.85
C GLU A 316 5.41 -36.10 -30.38
N ASN A 317 6.02 -37.11 -30.95
CA ASN A 317 5.33 -38.22 -31.62
C ASN A 317 4.30 -38.93 -30.68
N PHE A 318 4.63 -39.02 -29.37
CA PHE A 318 3.75 -39.66 -28.37
C PHE A 318 2.51 -38.85 -28.00
N LEU A 319 2.50 -37.48 -28.21
CA LEU A 319 1.35 -36.63 -27.95
C LEU A 319 0.76 -35.97 -29.18
N LYS A 320 1.48 -35.94 -30.29
CA LYS A 320 1.07 -35.24 -31.53
C LYS A 320 -0.33 -35.57 -31.97
N ASN A 321 -0.71 -36.85 -31.91
CA ASN A 321 -2.02 -37.35 -32.36
C ASN A 321 -3.06 -37.46 -31.23
N SER A 322 -2.74 -36.98 -30.02
CA SER A 322 -3.71 -36.98 -28.91
C SER A 322 -4.91 -36.10 -29.24
N LYS A 323 -6.13 -36.65 -29.06
CA LYS A 323 -7.38 -35.90 -29.14
C LYS A 323 -7.78 -35.21 -27.84
N VAL A 324 -7.05 -35.51 -26.76
CA VAL A 324 -7.30 -34.95 -25.42
C VAL A 324 -6.40 -33.76 -25.18
N VAL A 325 -5.13 -33.85 -25.54
CA VAL A 325 -4.14 -32.80 -25.33
C VAL A 325 -4.08 -31.93 -26.58
N ASP A 326 -4.51 -30.69 -26.49
CA ASP A 326 -4.42 -29.69 -27.57
C ASP A 326 -3.06 -29.01 -27.60
N ASP A 327 -2.55 -28.67 -26.39
CA ASP A 327 -1.21 -28.15 -26.18
C ASP A 327 -0.67 -28.58 -24.81
N MET A 328 0.65 -28.78 -24.70
CA MET A 328 1.32 -29.09 -23.44
C MET A 328 2.78 -28.65 -23.52
N MET A 329 3.20 -27.82 -22.58
CA MET A 329 4.55 -27.28 -22.50
C MET A 329 5.07 -27.31 -21.06
N ILE A 330 6.33 -27.63 -20.90
CA ILE A 330 7.09 -27.48 -19.65
C ILE A 330 8.25 -26.54 -19.94
N SER A 331 8.54 -25.62 -19.00
CA SER A 331 9.74 -24.81 -19.08
C SER A 331 10.38 -24.65 -17.71
N VAL A 332 11.70 -24.45 -17.73
CA VAL A 332 12.52 -24.16 -16.55
C VAL A 332 13.29 -22.88 -16.83
N SER A 333 13.24 -21.92 -15.93
CA SER A 333 14.01 -20.70 -16.04
C SER A 333 14.80 -20.39 -14.77
N GLY A 334 16.00 -19.83 -14.96
CA GLY A 334 16.84 -19.36 -13.88
C GLY A 334 17.45 -18.00 -14.21
N SER A 335 17.57 -17.13 -13.21
CA SER A 335 18.18 -15.81 -13.38
C SER A 335 18.89 -15.32 -12.13
N ILE A 336 19.86 -14.43 -12.36
CA ILE A 336 20.48 -13.60 -11.32
C ILE A 336 20.28 -12.15 -11.74
N ILE A 337 19.53 -11.40 -10.95
CA ILE A 337 19.23 -10.00 -11.23
C ILE A 337 19.92 -9.15 -10.17
N ASN A 338 20.72 -8.18 -10.61
CA ASN A 338 21.33 -7.19 -9.73
C ASN A 338 20.39 -6.02 -9.57
N GLU A 339 20.11 -5.61 -8.33
CA GLU A 339 19.18 -4.55 -7.99
C GLU A 339 19.89 -3.48 -7.16
N ASP A 340 19.63 -2.20 -7.47
CA ASP A 340 20.08 -1.06 -6.68
C ASP A 340 18.93 -0.31 -6.01
N ILE A 341 17.70 -0.73 -6.26
CA ILE A 341 16.48 -0.07 -5.76
C ILE A 341 16.41 -0.09 -4.23
N ASP A 342 16.84 -1.19 -3.62
CA ASP A 342 16.83 -1.41 -2.18
C ASP A 342 18.20 -1.13 -1.52
N LEU A 343 19.16 -0.57 -2.28
CA LEU A 343 20.43 -0.09 -1.72
C LEU A 343 20.19 1.18 -0.90
N ALA A 344 19.61 1.02 0.27
CA ALA A 344 19.30 2.12 1.18
C ALA A 344 19.46 1.72 2.65
N VAL A 345 19.86 2.67 3.46
CA VAL A 345 19.90 2.57 4.93
C VAL A 345 19.20 3.78 5.52
N ASN A 346 18.14 3.56 6.31
CA ASN A 346 17.33 4.63 6.91
C ASN A 346 16.88 5.70 5.90
N GLY A 347 16.49 5.26 4.69
CA GLY A 347 16.06 6.13 3.60
C GLY A 347 17.18 6.87 2.85
N ASN A 348 18.42 6.77 3.28
CA ASN A 348 19.57 7.30 2.55
C ASN A 348 20.08 6.25 1.54
N ARG A 349 20.31 6.68 0.29
CA ARG A 349 20.75 5.84 -0.83
C ARG A 349 22.09 6.26 -1.40
N TYR A 350 22.58 7.45 -1.07
CA TYR A 350 23.73 8.04 -1.72
C TYR A 350 24.99 7.93 -0.87
N TYR A 351 26.10 7.65 -1.51
CA TYR A 351 27.44 7.55 -0.91
C TYR A 351 27.51 6.60 0.28
N LEU A 352 26.71 5.52 0.27
CA LEU A 352 26.73 4.51 1.35
C LEU A 352 28.07 3.81 1.47
N TYR A 353 28.84 3.77 0.39
CA TYR A 353 30.18 3.22 0.31
C TYR A 353 31.28 4.11 0.89
N ASP A 354 30.96 5.37 1.22
CA ASP A 354 31.95 6.35 1.69
C ASP A 354 31.76 6.70 3.17
N THR A 355 32.80 7.31 3.76
CA THR A 355 32.71 7.88 5.11
C THR A 355 31.62 8.94 5.17
N ASN A 356 30.97 9.02 6.30
CA ASN A 356 30.00 10.09 6.58
C ASN A 356 30.39 10.78 7.90
N TRP A 357 30.55 12.09 7.82
CA TRP A 357 30.83 12.94 8.97
C TRP A 357 29.69 13.94 9.14
N GLN A 358 29.33 14.18 10.39
CA GLN A 358 28.29 15.15 10.75
C GLN A 358 28.83 16.11 11.80
N THR A 359 28.30 17.33 11.77
CA THR A 359 28.54 18.32 12.82
C THR A 359 27.34 18.35 13.76
N ALA A 360 27.57 18.54 15.05
CA ALA A 360 26.53 18.82 16.03
C ALA A 360 26.92 20.06 16.83
N ASP A 361 25.94 20.68 17.48
CA ASP A 361 26.16 21.72 18.41
C ASP A 361 26.97 21.15 19.59
N GLY A 362 28.04 21.87 19.93
CA GLY A 362 29.02 21.41 20.90
C GLY A 362 28.60 21.65 22.32
N TYR A 363 29.49 21.26 23.19
CA TYR A 363 29.38 21.51 24.61
C TYR A 363 29.50 23.00 24.90
N GLY A 364 28.66 23.49 25.79
CA GLY A 364 28.92 24.76 26.42
C GLY A 364 30.17 24.63 27.31
N TRP A 365 31.18 25.44 27.02
CA TRP A 365 32.35 25.54 27.86
C TRP A 365 32.02 26.33 29.13
N TYR A 366 32.84 26.20 30.15
CA TYR A 366 32.64 26.89 31.42
C TYR A 366 32.61 28.42 31.28
N ASP A 367 33.23 28.95 30.26
CA ASP A 367 33.24 30.39 29.89
C ASP A 367 31.97 30.83 29.11
N GLY A 368 30.99 29.94 28.95
CA GLY A 368 29.74 30.19 28.20
C GLY A 368 29.88 30.11 26.69
N SER A 369 31.07 29.83 26.16
CA SER A 369 31.21 29.57 24.71
C SER A 369 30.70 28.18 24.32
N ALA A 370 30.07 28.07 23.16
CA ALA A 370 29.64 26.82 22.58
C ALA A 370 30.39 26.54 21.27
N GLY A 371 31.07 25.42 21.21
CA GLY A 371 31.78 24.97 20.00
C GLY A 371 31.01 23.90 19.25
N LYS A 372 31.10 23.89 17.92
CA LYS A 372 30.63 22.75 17.12
C LYS A 372 31.70 21.66 17.08
N TYR A 373 31.28 20.42 17.11
CA TYR A 373 32.19 19.29 16.92
C TYR A 373 31.75 18.44 15.71
N THR A 374 32.72 17.76 15.10
CA THR A 374 32.51 16.85 13.98
C THR A 374 32.73 15.43 14.47
N PHE A 375 31.86 14.53 14.09
CA PHE A 375 31.94 13.12 14.48
C PHE A 375 31.58 12.20 13.30
N SER A 376 32.14 10.98 13.32
CA SER A 376 31.85 9.97 12.30
C SER A 376 30.45 9.41 12.51
N LYS A 377 29.70 9.28 11.43
CA LYS A 377 28.42 8.52 11.38
C LYS A 377 28.57 7.19 10.68
N ARG A 378 29.64 7.01 9.93
CA ARG A 378 29.87 5.78 9.16
C ARG A 378 31.29 5.76 8.62
N SER A 379 31.94 4.60 8.66
CA SER A 379 33.18 4.34 7.93
C SER A 379 32.92 3.96 6.47
N ALA A 380 33.94 4.04 5.64
CA ALA A 380 33.88 3.64 4.26
C ALA A 380 33.78 2.12 4.10
N ASN A 381 33.05 1.67 3.09
CA ASN A 381 33.12 0.33 2.52
C ASN A 381 33.04 0.43 1.00
N LYS A 382 34.17 0.39 0.32
CA LYS A 382 34.22 0.50 -1.15
C LYS A 382 33.75 -0.79 -1.86
N ASP A 383 33.63 -1.90 -1.12
CA ASP A 383 33.23 -3.21 -1.65
C ASP A 383 31.72 -3.45 -1.59
N LEU A 384 30.91 -2.40 -1.34
CA LEU A 384 29.47 -2.51 -1.46
C LEU A 384 29.07 -2.93 -2.86
N ASP A 385 28.18 -3.92 -2.94
CA ASP A 385 27.70 -4.53 -4.16
C ASP A 385 26.18 -4.41 -4.30
N PHE A 386 25.65 -4.74 -5.46
CA PHE A 386 24.22 -4.87 -5.72
C PHE A 386 23.58 -5.88 -4.77
N ILE A 387 22.31 -5.67 -4.49
CA ILE A 387 21.45 -6.72 -3.94
C ILE A 387 21.17 -7.71 -5.09
N LYS A 388 21.34 -9.00 -4.83
CA LYS A 388 21.21 -10.05 -5.86
C LYS A 388 19.91 -10.81 -5.65
N ARG A 389 19.04 -10.77 -6.65
CA ARG A 389 17.86 -11.60 -6.73
C ARG A 389 18.13 -12.80 -7.60
N LYS A 390 18.09 -13.99 -7.00
CA LYS A 390 18.26 -15.27 -7.68
C LYS A 390 16.92 -15.95 -7.80
N GLU A 391 16.52 -16.27 -9.01
CA GLU A 391 15.23 -16.89 -9.30
C GLU A 391 15.42 -18.22 -10.00
N LEU A 392 14.59 -19.19 -9.62
CA LEU A 392 14.39 -20.45 -10.32
C LEU A 392 12.90 -20.68 -10.43
N SER A 393 12.40 -20.98 -11.62
CA SER A 393 11.01 -21.37 -11.80
C SER A 393 10.85 -22.57 -12.73
N VAL A 394 9.84 -23.38 -12.45
CA VAL A 394 9.39 -24.49 -13.30
C VAL A 394 7.94 -24.21 -13.65
N ASN A 395 7.64 -24.12 -14.95
CA ASN A 395 6.34 -23.77 -15.45
C ASN A 395 5.77 -24.93 -16.24
N PHE A 396 4.49 -25.18 -16.05
CA PHE A 396 3.68 -26.15 -16.77
C PHE A 396 2.45 -25.47 -17.36
N LYS A 397 2.25 -25.64 -18.65
CA LYS A 397 1.10 -25.10 -19.37
C LYS A 397 0.46 -26.19 -20.19
N THR A 398 -0.87 -26.34 -20.09
CA THR A 398 -1.61 -27.31 -20.90
C THR A 398 -2.98 -26.81 -21.30
N SER A 399 -3.43 -27.29 -22.45
CA SER A 399 -4.78 -27.10 -22.96
C SER A 399 -5.33 -28.45 -23.40
N LEU A 400 -6.55 -28.76 -22.96
CA LEU A 400 -7.18 -30.08 -23.13
C LEU A 400 -8.58 -29.96 -23.72
N TRP A 401 -8.99 -30.99 -24.49
CA TRP A 401 -10.34 -31.16 -25.03
C TRP A 401 -10.84 -29.95 -25.81
N GLN A 402 -10.07 -29.52 -26.83
CA GLN A 402 -10.39 -28.35 -27.66
C GLN A 402 -10.52 -27.06 -26.85
N GLN A 403 -9.55 -26.86 -25.96
CA GLN A 403 -9.45 -25.72 -25.02
C GLN A 403 -10.60 -25.66 -24.01
N MET A 404 -11.33 -26.79 -23.81
CA MET A 404 -12.34 -26.83 -22.75
C MET A 404 -11.70 -26.63 -21.36
N VAL A 405 -10.52 -27.20 -21.12
CA VAL A 405 -9.74 -26.99 -19.91
C VAL A 405 -8.39 -26.43 -20.27
N THR A 406 -8.00 -25.32 -19.65
CA THR A 406 -6.62 -24.81 -19.67
C THR A 406 -6.07 -24.75 -18.26
N LEU A 407 -4.81 -25.13 -18.10
CA LEU A 407 -4.08 -25.04 -16.83
C LEU A 407 -2.71 -24.44 -17.09
N ASP A 408 -2.41 -23.37 -16.36
CA ASP A 408 -1.09 -22.78 -16.20
C ASP A 408 -0.67 -22.94 -14.74
N ALA A 409 0.52 -23.50 -14.49
CA ALA A 409 1.05 -23.65 -13.14
C ALA A 409 2.53 -23.31 -13.14
N SER A 410 2.98 -22.61 -12.11
CA SER A 410 4.38 -22.23 -11.92
C SER A 410 4.80 -22.52 -10.49
N PHE A 411 5.89 -23.21 -10.31
CA PHE A 411 6.59 -23.31 -9.03
C PHE A 411 7.82 -22.42 -9.08
N PHE A 412 8.05 -21.62 -8.03
CA PHE A 412 9.18 -20.69 -8.00
C PHE A 412 9.93 -20.68 -6.66
N VAL A 413 11.21 -20.42 -6.76
CA VAL A 413 12.10 -20.08 -5.64
C VAL A 413 12.79 -18.77 -5.97
N ASN A 414 12.64 -17.79 -5.08
CA ASN A 414 13.20 -16.46 -5.22
C ASN A 414 14.01 -16.14 -3.97
N SER A 415 15.32 -15.93 -4.13
CA SER A 415 16.23 -15.56 -3.05
C SER A 415 16.77 -14.15 -3.28
N MET A 416 16.66 -13.29 -2.27
CA MET A 416 17.23 -11.95 -2.24
C MET A 416 18.42 -11.96 -1.30
N GLU A 417 19.61 -11.60 -1.79
CA GLU A 417 20.85 -11.65 -1.04
C GLU A 417 21.53 -10.29 -0.99
N GLY A 418 22.11 -9.95 0.16
CA GLY A 418 22.92 -8.77 0.33
C GLY A 418 22.15 -7.51 0.70
N TYR A 419 21.00 -7.61 1.39
CA TYR A 419 20.39 -6.43 2.01
C TYR A 419 21.35 -5.76 2.99
N LEU A 420 21.34 -4.44 2.98
CA LEU A 420 22.28 -3.64 3.74
C LEU A 420 22.00 -3.64 5.25
N ILE A 421 23.06 -3.69 6.03
CA ILE A 421 23.06 -3.43 7.47
C ILE A 421 24.04 -2.30 7.79
N SER A 422 23.71 -1.47 8.78
CA SER A 422 24.50 -0.27 9.13
C SER A 422 25.19 -0.36 10.49
N THR A 423 24.82 -1.32 11.31
CA THR A 423 25.39 -1.53 12.65
C THR A 423 25.62 -3.02 12.88
N PRO A 424 26.60 -3.62 12.19
CA PRO A 424 26.86 -5.07 12.30
C PRO A 424 27.18 -5.46 13.74
N THR A 425 26.52 -6.51 14.26
CA THR A 425 26.68 -6.96 15.65
C THR A 425 28.04 -7.58 15.94
N PHE A 426 28.77 -8.04 14.91
CA PHE A 426 30.12 -8.58 15.02
C PHE A 426 31.23 -7.53 15.18
N TYR A 427 30.89 -6.21 15.07
CA TYR A 427 31.83 -5.17 15.45
C TYR A 427 31.77 -4.91 16.97
N PRO A 428 32.94 -4.71 17.63
CA PRO A 428 32.97 -4.35 19.04
C PRO A 428 32.15 -3.10 19.36
N SER A 429 31.51 -3.06 20.52
CA SER A 429 30.58 -1.98 20.90
C SER A 429 31.19 -0.58 20.88
N HIS A 430 32.51 -0.45 21.11
CA HIS A 430 33.22 0.84 21.09
C HIS A 430 33.29 1.46 19.66
N PHE A 431 33.01 0.71 18.59
CA PHE A 431 32.84 1.29 17.25
C PHE A 431 31.55 2.12 17.12
N LYS A 432 30.62 2.01 18.07
CA LYS A 432 29.42 2.83 18.16
C LYS A 432 29.25 3.29 19.61
N PRO A 433 30.04 4.28 20.07
CA PRO A 433 29.85 4.82 21.40
C PRO A 433 28.50 5.52 21.54
N GLY A 434 27.90 5.44 22.73
CA GLY A 434 26.61 6.09 22.97
C GLY A 434 26.70 7.60 23.07
N TYR A 435 27.88 8.12 23.38
CA TYR A 435 28.14 9.54 23.49
C TYR A 435 29.63 9.88 23.19
N PRO A 436 29.88 10.82 22.23
CA PRO A 436 28.90 11.36 21.27
C PRO A 436 28.29 10.26 20.44
N ASP A 437 27.10 10.51 19.85
CA ASP A 437 26.41 9.55 18.98
C ASP A 437 27.21 9.33 17.66
N ALA A 438 28.37 8.73 17.79
CA ALA A 438 29.27 8.43 16.69
C ALA A 438 29.15 6.96 16.25
N SER A 439 29.52 6.69 15.02
CA SER A 439 29.67 5.32 14.51
C SER A 439 30.84 5.24 13.54
N PHE A 440 31.69 4.26 13.77
CA PHE A 440 32.82 3.90 12.91
C PHE A 440 32.55 2.59 12.14
N MET A 441 31.31 2.09 12.20
CA MET A 441 30.91 0.88 11.48
C MET A 441 30.60 1.21 10.02
N PRO A 442 31.04 0.39 9.07
CA PRO A 442 30.65 0.52 7.66
C PRO A 442 29.25 -0.06 7.41
N VAL A 443 28.66 0.30 6.28
CA VAL A 443 27.51 -0.40 5.74
C VAL A 443 27.99 -1.67 5.02
N LEU A 444 27.28 -2.78 5.21
CA LEU A 444 27.62 -4.07 4.65
C LEU A 444 26.43 -4.74 3.94
N ASN A 445 26.68 -5.46 2.85
CA ASN A 445 25.73 -6.41 2.27
C ASN A 445 25.71 -7.68 3.11
N PHE A 446 24.63 -7.97 3.82
CA PHE A 446 24.64 -9.10 4.78
C PHE A 446 23.34 -9.92 4.82
N ASN A 447 22.19 -9.27 4.97
CA ASN A 447 20.92 -9.97 5.20
C ASN A 447 20.38 -10.61 3.93
N ASN A 448 19.80 -11.80 4.06
CA ASN A 448 19.21 -12.55 2.95
C ASN A 448 17.79 -12.98 3.26
N ASN A 449 16.97 -13.03 2.21
CA ASN A 449 15.58 -13.45 2.24
C ASN A 449 15.34 -14.52 1.20
N ARG A 450 14.30 -15.35 1.41
CA ARG A 450 13.84 -16.32 0.40
C ARG A 450 12.31 -16.35 0.37
N ARG A 451 11.78 -16.49 -0.83
CA ARG A 451 10.37 -16.77 -1.08
C ARG A 451 10.26 -18.03 -1.92
N ILE A 452 9.42 -18.96 -1.50
CA ILE A 452 9.10 -20.20 -2.23
C ILE A 452 7.59 -20.23 -2.39
N GLY A 453 7.12 -20.56 -3.58
CA GLY A 453 5.70 -20.61 -3.82
C GLY A 453 5.32 -21.29 -5.13
N PHE A 454 4.03 -21.29 -5.39
CA PHE A 454 3.46 -21.71 -6.65
C PHE A 454 2.28 -20.83 -7.03
N ASP A 455 2.10 -20.65 -8.33
CA ASP A 455 0.97 -20.00 -8.96
C ASP A 455 0.22 -21.00 -9.83
N PHE A 456 -1.09 -20.84 -9.92
CA PHE A 456 -1.87 -21.58 -10.89
C PHE A 456 -3.02 -20.75 -11.43
N ALA A 457 -3.40 -21.05 -12.68
CA ALA A 457 -4.60 -20.56 -13.32
C ALA A 457 -5.26 -21.72 -14.08
N ALA A 458 -6.49 -22.05 -13.72
CA ALA A 458 -7.29 -23.08 -14.37
C ALA A 458 -8.55 -22.45 -14.94
N ASN A 459 -8.81 -22.68 -16.24
CA ASN A 459 -10.04 -22.23 -16.86
C ASN A 459 -10.79 -23.42 -17.45
N PHE A 460 -12.09 -23.39 -17.28
CA PHE A 460 -13.03 -24.35 -17.86
C PHE A 460 -14.02 -23.59 -18.73
N ASN A 461 -14.06 -23.94 -20.02
CA ASN A 461 -14.93 -23.33 -21.03
C ASN A 461 -15.81 -24.42 -21.66
N LYS A 462 -17.10 -24.29 -21.55
CA LYS A 462 -18.02 -25.27 -22.14
C LYS A 462 -19.35 -24.64 -22.53
N LYS A 463 -19.84 -25.02 -23.67
CA LYS A 463 -21.22 -24.74 -24.08
C LYS A 463 -22.16 -25.80 -23.53
N VAL A 464 -23.16 -25.40 -22.75
CA VAL A 464 -24.19 -26.26 -22.16
C VAL A 464 -25.55 -25.78 -22.66
N GLY A 465 -26.12 -26.51 -23.61
CA GLY A 465 -27.29 -26.03 -24.33
C GLY A 465 -27.01 -24.73 -25.08
N ASP A 466 -27.79 -23.70 -24.81
CA ASP A 466 -27.60 -22.34 -25.36
C ASP A 466 -26.72 -21.43 -24.54
N VAL A 467 -26.15 -21.93 -23.44
CA VAL A 467 -25.32 -21.14 -22.52
C VAL A 467 -23.85 -21.44 -22.73
N ASP A 468 -23.02 -20.39 -23.01
CA ASP A 468 -21.57 -20.48 -22.99
C ASP A 468 -21.08 -20.18 -21.59
N LEU A 469 -20.51 -21.19 -20.90
CA LEU A 469 -19.98 -21.11 -19.55
C LEU A 469 -18.46 -21.00 -19.56
N GLN A 470 -17.93 -20.06 -18.78
CA GLN A 470 -16.51 -19.91 -18.52
C GLN A 470 -16.32 -19.80 -17.00
N LEU A 471 -15.58 -20.73 -16.44
CA LEU A 471 -15.17 -20.70 -15.02
C LEU A 471 -13.66 -20.60 -14.96
N GLY A 472 -13.15 -19.55 -14.32
CA GLY A 472 -11.73 -19.36 -14.07
C GLY A 472 -11.43 -19.43 -12.59
N VAL A 473 -10.36 -20.14 -12.23
CA VAL A 473 -9.83 -20.21 -10.87
C VAL A 473 -8.35 -19.90 -10.93
N THR A 474 -7.91 -18.91 -10.18
CA THR A 474 -6.49 -18.53 -10.09
C THR A 474 -6.05 -18.53 -8.63
N GLY A 475 -4.83 -18.91 -8.37
CA GLY A 475 -4.31 -18.87 -7.01
C GLY A 475 -2.81 -18.70 -6.97
N THR A 476 -2.35 -18.03 -5.92
CA THR A 476 -0.94 -17.89 -5.59
C THR A 476 -0.74 -18.28 -4.13
N TYR A 477 0.17 -19.19 -3.89
CA TYR A 477 0.65 -19.52 -2.55
C TYR A 477 2.12 -19.25 -2.44
N TYR A 478 2.55 -18.56 -1.38
CA TYR A 478 3.96 -18.39 -1.10
C TYR A 478 4.27 -18.38 0.40
N ASN A 479 5.50 -18.73 0.72
CA ASN A 479 6.07 -18.65 2.04
C ASN A 479 7.38 -17.84 1.98
N THR A 480 7.50 -16.85 2.86
CA THR A 480 8.72 -16.05 3.02
C THR A 480 9.55 -16.55 4.19
N LYS A 481 10.87 -16.44 4.08
CA LYS A 481 11.80 -16.81 5.14
C LYS A 481 13.02 -15.89 5.15
N ALA A 482 13.38 -15.38 6.31
CA ALA A 482 14.70 -14.81 6.53
C ALA A 482 15.72 -15.94 6.53
N THR A 483 16.71 -15.93 5.61
CA THR A 483 17.70 -17.00 5.48
C THR A 483 19.04 -16.63 6.08
N LYS A 484 19.29 -15.34 6.29
CA LYS A 484 20.46 -14.84 6.98
C LYS A 484 20.11 -13.51 7.64
N ARG A 485 20.47 -13.34 8.90
CA ARG A 485 20.28 -12.11 9.67
C ARG A 485 21.53 -11.81 10.49
N ASP A 486 21.79 -10.54 10.66
CA ASP A 486 22.72 -10.05 11.67
C ASP A 486 21.96 -9.89 12.99
N GLU A 487 22.02 -10.92 13.82
CA GLU A 487 21.28 -11.01 15.07
C GLU A 487 22.18 -11.58 16.17
N MET A 488 22.08 -10.99 17.36
CA MET A 488 22.72 -11.49 18.56
C MET A 488 21.66 -11.48 19.68
N ASN A 489 20.85 -12.54 19.70
CA ASN A 489 19.80 -12.71 20.71
C ASN A 489 20.26 -13.70 21.77
N ALA A 490 19.79 -13.50 23.01
CA ALA A 490 20.10 -14.38 24.12
C ALA A 490 19.44 -15.77 23.98
N TRP A 491 18.33 -15.85 23.23
CA TRP A 491 17.51 -17.03 23.09
C TRP A 491 17.18 -17.31 21.62
N ASP A 492 17.29 -18.58 21.19
CA ASP A 492 17.08 -18.99 19.81
C ASP A 492 15.67 -18.69 19.28
N TYR A 493 14.65 -18.73 20.15
CA TYR A 493 13.28 -18.44 19.74
C TYR A 493 13.08 -16.97 19.33
N GLN A 494 13.98 -16.05 19.72
CA GLN A 494 13.96 -14.65 19.33
C GLN A 494 14.57 -14.42 17.94
N ASN A 495 15.31 -15.40 17.40
CA ASN A 495 15.93 -15.26 16.10
C ASN A 495 14.89 -15.15 14.99
N ARG A 496 15.05 -14.11 14.17
CA ARG A 496 14.24 -13.89 12.97
C ARG A 496 14.67 -14.76 11.82
N GLU A 497 15.93 -15.23 11.84
CA GLU A 497 16.41 -16.21 10.89
C GLU A 497 15.54 -17.46 10.96
N GLY A 498 15.15 -17.96 9.80
CA GLY A 498 14.25 -19.09 9.70
C GLY A 498 12.76 -18.76 9.80
N LYS A 499 12.36 -17.53 10.18
CA LYS A 499 10.96 -17.09 10.32
C LYS A 499 10.50 -16.28 9.11
N ALA A 500 9.18 -16.07 9.02
CA ALA A 500 8.58 -15.26 7.96
C ALA A 500 9.04 -13.80 8.04
N LEU A 501 9.19 -13.13 6.88
CA LEU A 501 9.65 -11.76 6.79
C LEU A 501 8.66 -10.75 7.40
N ASP A 502 7.39 -11.08 7.35
CA ASP A 502 6.25 -10.35 7.89
C ASP A 502 5.79 -10.91 9.25
N GLY A 503 6.71 -11.44 10.03
CA GLY A 503 6.44 -12.01 11.34
C GLY A 503 5.88 -11.00 12.34
N ILE A 504 4.77 -11.35 12.99
CA ILE A 504 4.28 -10.67 14.18
C ILE A 504 5.01 -11.25 15.38
N TRP A 505 5.64 -10.39 16.16
CA TRP A 505 6.39 -10.73 17.36
C TRP A 505 5.72 -10.11 18.57
N GLY A 506 5.59 -10.85 19.65
CA GLY A 506 4.94 -10.37 20.85
C GLY A 506 4.82 -11.44 21.92
N TYR A 507 3.97 -11.19 22.88
CA TYR A 507 3.80 -12.02 24.07
C TYR A 507 2.70 -13.05 23.88
N LYS A 508 2.85 -14.22 24.55
CA LYS A 508 1.78 -15.22 24.65
C LYS A 508 0.87 -14.87 25.82
N PHE A 509 -0.42 -14.74 25.54
CA PHE A 509 -1.44 -14.46 26.54
C PHE A 509 -1.73 -15.71 27.37
N ALA A 510 -1.72 -15.57 28.72
CA ALA A 510 -1.97 -16.65 29.66
C ALA A 510 -3.27 -16.47 30.48
N GLY A 511 -4.11 -15.49 30.12
CA GLY A 511 -5.35 -15.17 30.84
C GLY A 511 -5.33 -13.81 31.50
N PHE A 512 -6.38 -13.52 32.26
CA PHE A 512 -6.45 -12.34 33.13
C PHE A 512 -6.14 -12.72 34.57
N PHE A 513 -5.38 -11.91 35.26
CA PHE A 513 -5.16 -12.09 36.70
C PHE A 513 -6.49 -12.05 37.46
N GLN A 514 -6.74 -13.03 38.30
CA GLN A 514 -7.98 -13.14 39.06
C GLN A 514 -7.90 -12.55 40.47
N SER A 515 -6.70 -12.48 41.06
CA SER A 515 -6.48 -11.99 42.42
C SER A 515 -5.10 -11.35 42.61
N GLU A 516 -4.93 -10.58 43.68
CA GLU A 516 -3.64 -10.03 44.10
C GLU A 516 -2.65 -11.14 44.51
N GLU A 517 -3.15 -12.27 45.03
CA GLU A 517 -2.33 -13.42 45.39
C GLU A 517 -1.74 -14.08 44.13
N GLU A 518 -2.55 -14.22 43.07
CA GLU A 518 -2.08 -14.72 41.77
C GLU A 518 -0.98 -13.84 41.19
N ILE A 519 -1.13 -12.52 41.28
CA ILE A 519 -0.10 -11.57 40.81
C ILE A 519 1.21 -11.79 41.56
N LYS A 520 1.17 -11.92 42.88
CA LYS A 520 2.36 -12.13 43.72
C LYS A 520 3.09 -13.44 43.44
N ASN A 521 2.35 -14.45 43.02
CA ASN A 521 2.87 -15.80 42.73
C ASN A 521 3.19 -16.00 41.22
N SER A 522 3.00 -14.98 40.39
CA SER A 522 3.28 -15.01 38.96
C SER A 522 4.60 -14.27 38.63
N PRO A 523 5.21 -14.50 37.48
CA PRO A 523 6.35 -13.73 37.00
C PRO A 523 6.09 -12.23 37.03
N ASP A 524 7.11 -11.45 37.39
CA ASP A 524 7.00 -9.99 37.51
C ASP A 524 6.83 -9.31 36.16
N GLN A 525 5.68 -8.63 35.95
CA GLN A 525 5.34 -7.90 34.71
C GLN A 525 5.56 -6.38 34.82
N SER A 526 6.21 -5.90 35.88
CA SER A 526 6.39 -4.47 36.15
C SER A 526 7.10 -3.72 35.02
N ARG A 527 7.93 -4.39 34.22
CA ARG A 527 8.60 -3.83 33.05
C ARG A 527 7.63 -3.50 31.90
N LEU A 528 6.48 -4.14 31.82
CA LEU A 528 5.45 -3.84 30.82
C LEU A 528 4.51 -2.73 31.27
N GLY A 529 4.35 -2.56 32.60
CA GLY A 529 3.50 -1.54 33.21
C GLY A 529 3.53 -1.64 34.73
N SER A 530 3.63 -0.49 35.39
CA SER A 530 3.96 -0.38 36.82
C SER A 530 2.82 -0.67 37.79
N ASP A 531 1.59 -0.91 37.36
CA ASP A 531 0.44 -1.04 38.28
C ASP A 531 -0.46 -2.20 37.85
N VAL A 532 0.10 -3.40 37.88
CA VAL A 532 -0.63 -4.64 37.55
C VAL A 532 -1.63 -4.95 38.63
N LYS A 533 -2.90 -5.17 38.27
CA LYS A 533 -4.04 -5.45 39.14
C LYS A 533 -4.85 -6.61 38.65
N PRO A 534 -5.69 -7.23 39.49
CA PRO A 534 -6.67 -8.22 39.02
C PRO A 534 -7.49 -7.69 37.84
N GLY A 535 -7.60 -8.50 36.78
CA GLY A 535 -8.22 -8.16 35.53
C GLY A 535 -7.26 -7.65 34.45
N ASP A 536 -5.99 -7.45 34.76
CA ASP A 536 -4.95 -7.18 33.76
C ASP A 536 -4.51 -8.48 33.08
N MET A 537 -3.94 -8.35 31.89
CA MET A 537 -3.44 -9.47 31.10
C MET A 537 -2.20 -10.08 31.76
N LYS A 538 -2.20 -11.40 31.83
CA LYS A 538 -1.07 -12.23 32.25
C LYS A 538 -0.38 -12.80 31.01
N TYR A 539 0.94 -12.80 31.00
CA TYR A 539 1.74 -13.34 29.91
C TYR A 539 2.58 -14.53 30.36
N VAL A 540 2.98 -15.34 29.38
CA VAL A 540 3.83 -16.51 29.62
C VAL A 540 5.28 -16.05 29.74
N ASP A 541 5.94 -16.44 30.81
CA ASP A 541 7.39 -16.39 30.98
C ASP A 541 8.01 -17.49 30.12
N VAL A 542 8.61 -17.10 28.99
CA VAL A 542 9.09 -18.04 27.98
C VAL A 542 10.48 -18.55 28.33
N ASN A 543 11.31 -17.71 28.92
CA ASN A 543 12.68 -18.03 29.29
C ASN A 543 12.80 -18.60 30.70
N GLY A 544 11.76 -18.51 31.55
CA GLY A 544 11.72 -19.05 32.90
C GLY A 544 12.53 -18.28 33.93
N ASP A 545 12.78 -16.98 33.69
CA ASP A 545 13.62 -16.14 34.58
C ASP A 545 12.82 -15.43 35.67
N GLY A 546 11.50 -15.64 35.75
CA GLY A 546 10.59 -15.06 36.73
C GLY A 546 10.18 -13.62 36.41
N LYS A 547 10.42 -13.12 35.20
CA LYS A 547 10.07 -11.77 34.74
C LYS A 547 9.44 -11.85 33.37
N ILE A 548 8.60 -10.86 33.05
CA ILE A 548 8.05 -10.69 31.70
C ILE A 548 8.63 -9.41 31.10
N ASP A 549 9.47 -9.56 30.09
CA ASP A 549 10.09 -8.44 29.38
C ASP A 549 10.32 -8.73 27.90
N SER A 550 11.18 -7.98 27.22
CA SER A 550 11.45 -8.17 25.79
C SER A 550 12.01 -9.54 25.44
N TYR A 551 12.55 -10.28 26.42
CA TYR A 551 13.07 -11.63 26.22
C TYR A 551 11.97 -12.69 26.11
N ASP A 552 10.71 -12.38 26.49
CA ASP A 552 9.55 -13.27 26.33
C ASP A 552 8.80 -13.10 25.02
N GLN A 553 9.25 -12.21 24.15
CA GLN A 553 8.64 -12.04 22.86
C GLN A 553 8.99 -13.18 21.93
N VAL A 554 7.97 -13.77 21.32
CA VAL A 554 8.09 -14.90 20.39
C VAL A 554 7.43 -14.61 19.06
N PHE A 555 7.72 -15.41 18.04
CA PHE A 555 7.00 -15.39 16.78
C PHE A 555 5.56 -15.89 16.97
N LEU A 556 4.58 -15.02 16.71
CA LEU A 556 3.15 -15.32 16.90
C LEU A 556 2.46 -15.72 15.59
N GLY A 557 2.88 -15.20 14.45
CA GLY A 557 2.24 -15.47 13.16
C GLY A 557 2.73 -14.58 12.05
N LYS A 558 2.10 -14.69 10.86
CA LYS A 558 2.42 -13.91 9.67
C LYS A 558 1.47 -12.72 9.56
N GLY A 559 2.00 -11.51 9.37
CA GLY A 559 1.21 -10.28 9.28
C GLY A 559 0.57 -10.02 7.91
N GLY A 560 1.07 -10.68 6.87
CA GLY A 560 0.56 -10.48 5.50
C GLY A 560 0.87 -9.10 4.90
N TRP A 561 1.90 -8.40 5.39
CA TRP A 561 2.26 -7.05 4.90
C TRP A 561 2.72 -7.05 3.45
N TYR A 562 3.24 -8.16 2.95
CA TYR A 562 3.61 -8.37 1.55
C TYR A 562 2.50 -9.07 0.74
N GLY A 563 1.30 -9.16 1.28
CA GLY A 563 0.16 -9.93 0.79
C GLY A 563 -0.10 -11.20 1.59
N SER A 564 -1.31 -11.72 1.51
CA SER A 564 -1.66 -12.97 2.20
C SER A 564 -0.89 -14.15 1.63
N PRO A 565 -0.45 -15.11 2.44
CA PRO A 565 0.27 -16.30 1.98
C PRO A 565 -0.43 -17.07 0.88
N PHE A 566 -1.77 -17.14 0.92
CA PHE A 566 -2.59 -17.71 -0.14
C PHE A 566 -3.63 -16.70 -0.61
N THR A 567 -3.62 -16.43 -1.91
CA THR A 567 -4.65 -15.61 -2.59
C THR A 567 -5.38 -16.46 -3.61
N LEU A 568 -6.69 -16.27 -3.73
CA LEU A 568 -7.58 -17.00 -4.62
C LEU A 568 -8.44 -16.02 -5.41
N GLY A 569 -8.56 -16.24 -6.71
CA GLY A 569 -9.53 -15.58 -7.57
C GLY A 569 -10.44 -16.61 -8.23
N VAL A 570 -11.73 -16.37 -8.21
CA VAL A 570 -12.72 -17.21 -8.92
C VAL A 570 -13.58 -16.30 -9.75
N ASN A 571 -13.66 -16.55 -11.06
CA ASN A 571 -14.57 -15.82 -11.93
C ASN A 571 -15.50 -16.80 -12.65
N LEU A 572 -16.74 -16.36 -12.84
CA LEU A 572 -17.76 -17.08 -13.61
C LEU A 572 -18.32 -16.12 -14.64
N THR A 573 -18.29 -16.53 -15.90
CA THR A 573 -19.02 -15.87 -16.99
C THR A 573 -20.00 -16.85 -17.61
N ALA A 574 -21.26 -16.46 -17.72
CA ALA A 574 -22.30 -17.22 -18.41
C ALA A 574 -22.95 -16.32 -19.47
N LYS A 575 -22.83 -16.71 -20.73
CA LYS A 575 -23.43 -15.99 -21.83
C LYS A 575 -24.57 -16.78 -22.40
N TRP A 576 -25.78 -16.19 -22.39
CA TRP A 576 -27.01 -16.77 -22.96
C TRP A 576 -27.64 -15.76 -23.89
N LYS A 577 -27.65 -16.08 -25.17
CA LYS A 577 -28.13 -15.17 -26.22
C LYS A 577 -27.45 -13.79 -26.08
N ASN A 578 -28.24 -12.77 -25.80
CA ASN A 578 -27.78 -11.38 -25.64
C ASN A 578 -27.45 -11.00 -24.18
N PHE A 579 -27.61 -11.92 -23.25
CA PHE A 579 -27.28 -11.68 -21.83
C PHE A 579 -25.91 -12.25 -21.49
N THR A 580 -25.13 -11.47 -20.74
CA THR A 580 -23.87 -11.93 -20.14
C THR A 580 -23.95 -11.70 -18.63
N PHE A 581 -23.86 -12.78 -17.87
CA PHE A 581 -23.65 -12.74 -16.42
C PHE A 581 -22.17 -12.89 -16.13
N PHE A 582 -21.65 -12.05 -15.24
CA PHE A 582 -20.28 -12.12 -14.75
C PHE A 582 -20.27 -12.02 -13.23
N ALA A 583 -19.49 -12.87 -12.55
CA ALA A 583 -19.21 -12.81 -11.13
C ALA A 583 -17.73 -13.01 -10.87
N LEU A 584 -17.17 -12.23 -9.92
CA LEU A 584 -15.79 -12.30 -9.48
C LEU A 584 -15.75 -12.43 -7.96
N GLY A 585 -15.16 -13.50 -7.47
CA GLY A 585 -14.82 -13.71 -6.08
C GLY A 585 -13.31 -13.62 -5.86
N THR A 586 -12.88 -13.07 -4.72
CA THR A 586 -11.47 -12.99 -4.32
C THR A 586 -11.30 -13.47 -2.88
N GLY A 587 -10.30 -14.29 -2.63
CA GLY A 587 -9.96 -14.83 -1.32
C GLY A 587 -8.54 -14.49 -0.89
N ASN A 588 -8.36 -14.21 0.40
CA ASN A 588 -7.06 -14.00 1.04
C ASN A 588 -7.01 -14.85 2.31
N PHE A 589 -5.94 -15.62 2.50
CA PHE A 589 -5.85 -16.58 3.59
C PHE A 589 -4.43 -16.70 4.16
N GLY A 590 -4.34 -17.08 5.45
CA GLY A 590 -3.11 -17.43 6.13
C GLY A 590 -2.34 -16.26 6.74
N ALA A 591 -2.99 -15.09 6.88
CA ALA A 591 -2.40 -13.93 7.55
C ALA A 591 -3.21 -13.49 8.77
N TYR A 592 -2.56 -12.72 9.64
CA TYR A 592 -3.14 -12.18 10.86
C TYR A 592 -3.02 -10.66 10.88
N GLY A 593 -4.03 -10.01 11.44
CA GLY A 593 -4.03 -8.60 11.82
C GLY A 593 -3.95 -8.44 13.33
N LEU A 594 -3.70 -7.21 13.78
CA LEU A 594 -3.66 -6.83 15.19
C LEU A 594 -4.78 -5.85 15.51
N LYS A 595 -5.51 -6.11 16.59
CA LYS A 595 -6.50 -5.21 17.18
C LYS A 595 -5.78 -4.20 18.09
N ASN A 596 -4.98 -3.29 17.49
CA ASN A 596 -4.07 -2.40 18.21
C ASN A 596 -4.33 -0.90 17.98
N ASN A 597 -5.48 -0.54 17.40
CA ASN A 597 -5.88 0.85 17.23
C ASN A 597 -6.69 1.36 18.45
N SER A 598 -7.05 2.64 18.45
CA SER A 598 -7.76 3.31 19.56
C SER A 598 -9.16 2.76 19.86
N TYR A 599 -9.78 2.02 18.98
CA TYR A 599 -11.05 1.34 19.25
C TYR A 599 -10.84 0.12 20.18
N TRP A 600 -9.75 -0.63 19.97
CA TRP A 600 -9.43 -1.84 20.72
C TRP A 600 -8.56 -1.56 21.94
N TRP A 601 -7.64 -0.61 21.86
CA TRP A 601 -6.73 -0.25 22.95
C TRP A 601 -7.23 1.01 23.65
N VAL A 602 -8.16 0.84 24.59
CA VAL A 602 -8.75 1.95 25.38
C VAL A 602 -7.84 2.27 26.56
N LYS A 603 -7.01 3.30 26.40
CA LYS A 603 -6.00 3.72 27.37
C LYS A 603 -6.43 4.98 28.10
N GLY A 604 -6.16 5.03 29.43
CA GLY A 604 -6.35 6.22 30.25
C GLY A 604 -7.74 6.82 30.10
N ASP A 605 -7.83 8.07 29.73
CA ASP A 605 -9.05 8.83 29.46
C ASP A 605 -9.56 8.69 28.01
N GLY A 606 -9.14 7.60 27.32
CA GLY A 606 -9.53 7.30 25.95
C GLY A 606 -11.04 7.13 25.77
N LYS A 607 -11.49 7.25 24.53
CA LYS A 607 -12.88 6.98 24.17
C LYS A 607 -13.25 5.52 24.49
N TYR A 608 -14.31 5.33 25.24
CA TYR A 608 -14.83 4.01 25.57
C TYR A 608 -15.64 3.45 24.39
N SER A 609 -15.00 2.58 23.61
CA SER A 609 -15.67 1.85 22.53
C SER A 609 -16.52 0.70 23.07
N ALA A 610 -17.41 0.15 22.24
CA ALA A 610 -18.35 -0.93 22.68
C ALA A 610 -17.63 -2.19 23.20
N VAL A 611 -16.40 -2.43 22.75
CA VAL A 611 -15.57 -3.59 23.15
C VAL A 611 -15.36 -3.68 24.67
N VAL A 612 -15.32 -2.54 25.37
CA VAL A 612 -15.11 -2.49 26.82
C VAL A 612 -16.31 -2.94 27.66
N ARG A 613 -17.47 -3.18 27.04
CA ARG A 613 -18.66 -3.69 27.75
C ARG A 613 -18.39 -5.07 28.38
N ASN A 614 -17.57 -5.87 27.73
CA ASN A 614 -17.18 -7.21 28.17
C ASN A 614 -15.86 -7.22 28.98
N ARG A 615 -15.53 -6.09 29.60
CA ARG A 615 -14.32 -5.96 30.42
C ARG A 615 -14.38 -6.81 31.67
N TRP A 616 -13.22 -7.15 32.18
CA TRP A 616 -13.07 -7.79 33.46
C TRP A 616 -13.50 -6.84 34.61
N THR A 617 -14.34 -7.35 35.49
CA THR A 617 -14.74 -6.77 36.78
C THR A 617 -14.89 -7.93 37.76
N LYS A 618 -14.98 -7.67 39.08
CA LYS A 618 -15.24 -8.70 40.07
C LYS A 618 -16.50 -9.52 39.76
N ALA A 619 -17.52 -8.92 39.13
CA ALA A 619 -18.77 -9.59 38.77
C ALA A 619 -18.66 -10.35 37.43
N THR A 620 -17.74 -10.00 36.54
CA THR A 620 -17.61 -10.61 35.20
C THR A 620 -16.31 -11.39 35.02
N LYS A 621 -15.59 -11.67 36.07
CA LYS A 621 -14.27 -12.32 36.05
C LYS A 621 -14.22 -13.62 35.26
N GLU A 622 -15.29 -14.43 35.29
CA GLU A 622 -15.37 -15.72 34.58
C GLU A 622 -15.78 -15.59 33.10
N THR A 623 -16.37 -14.45 32.71
CA THR A 623 -16.94 -14.25 31.36
C THR A 623 -16.28 -13.13 30.60
N ALA A 624 -15.35 -12.41 31.22
CA ALA A 624 -14.66 -11.28 30.61
C ALA A 624 -13.86 -11.70 29.38
N THR A 625 -14.01 -10.95 28.29
CA THR A 625 -13.27 -11.10 27.04
C THR A 625 -12.41 -9.87 26.72
N TYR A 626 -12.31 -8.94 27.69
CA TYR A 626 -11.52 -7.72 27.58
C TYR A 626 -10.90 -7.41 28.96
N PRO A 627 -9.66 -6.89 29.02
CA PRO A 627 -9.01 -6.60 30.30
C PRO A 627 -9.75 -5.51 31.10
N ARG A 628 -9.41 -5.35 32.37
CA ARG A 628 -9.94 -4.25 33.19
C ARG A 628 -9.62 -2.89 32.57
N LEU A 629 -10.47 -1.91 32.82
CA LEU A 629 -10.18 -0.52 32.45
C LEU A 629 -9.41 0.16 33.56
N THR A 630 -8.55 1.10 33.17
CA THR A 630 -7.76 1.95 34.04
C THR A 630 -7.67 3.35 33.48
N THR A 631 -7.63 4.36 34.34
CA THR A 631 -7.32 5.76 33.98
C THR A 631 -5.83 6.00 33.76
N LEU A 632 -5.00 5.04 34.16
CA LEU A 632 -3.56 5.04 33.87
C LEU A 632 -3.29 4.55 32.44
N SER A 633 -2.03 4.55 32.03
CA SER A 633 -1.62 4.13 30.68
C SER A 633 -2.05 2.71 30.32
N GLY A 634 -2.19 1.81 31.33
CA GLY A 634 -2.58 0.43 31.13
C GLY A 634 -1.61 -0.33 30.22
N SER A 635 -0.34 0.05 30.18
CA SER A 635 0.64 -0.43 29.20
C SER A 635 0.83 -1.95 29.24
N ASN A 636 0.61 -2.57 30.41
CA ASN A 636 0.64 -4.03 30.55
C ASN A 636 -0.40 -4.74 29.64
N ASN A 637 -1.61 -4.16 29.52
CA ASN A 637 -2.70 -4.76 28.71
C ASN A 637 -2.53 -4.52 27.22
N TYR A 638 -1.78 -3.48 26.84
CA TYR A 638 -1.68 -3.01 25.45
C TYR A 638 -0.31 -3.32 24.86
N GLN A 639 0.08 -4.58 24.96
CA GLN A 639 1.25 -5.15 24.32
C GLN A 639 0.83 -5.99 23.12
N THR A 640 1.65 -6.04 22.08
CA THR A 640 1.44 -6.99 20.98
C THR A 640 1.46 -8.40 21.52
N SER A 641 0.36 -9.11 21.37
CA SER A 641 0.18 -10.48 21.86
C SER A 641 -0.81 -11.23 20.99
N ASP A 642 -0.83 -12.56 21.13
CA ASP A 642 -1.80 -13.41 20.44
C ASP A 642 -3.26 -13.13 20.84
N PHE A 643 -3.51 -12.55 22.03
CA PHE A 643 -4.84 -12.05 22.41
C PHE A 643 -5.39 -10.98 21.45
N TRP A 644 -4.54 -10.10 20.97
CA TRP A 644 -4.95 -9.03 20.05
C TRP A 644 -4.89 -9.44 18.58
N MET A 645 -4.46 -10.65 18.28
CA MET A 645 -4.43 -11.16 16.91
C MET A 645 -5.81 -11.61 16.44
N TYR A 646 -6.06 -11.46 15.15
CA TYR A 646 -7.21 -12.03 14.46
C TYR A 646 -6.81 -12.50 13.06
N SER A 647 -7.42 -13.61 12.59
CA SER A 647 -7.23 -14.06 11.21
C SER A 647 -7.85 -13.05 10.23
N THR A 648 -7.10 -12.70 9.19
CA THR A 648 -7.58 -11.88 8.07
C THR A 648 -8.21 -12.71 6.95
N ASP A 649 -8.39 -14.01 7.15
CA ASP A 649 -8.99 -14.90 6.17
C ASP A 649 -10.37 -14.41 5.74
N ALA A 650 -10.52 -14.20 4.45
CA ALA A 650 -11.78 -13.72 3.89
C ALA A 650 -11.93 -14.14 2.43
N PHE A 651 -13.16 -14.43 2.03
CA PHE A 651 -13.58 -14.52 0.66
C PHE A 651 -14.60 -13.42 0.37
N ARG A 652 -14.38 -12.65 -0.69
CA ARG A 652 -15.23 -11.50 -1.06
C ARG A 652 -15.84 -11.70 -2.43
N LEU A 653 -17.13 -11.45 -2.56
CA LEU A 653 -17.79 -11.29 -3.85
C LEU A 653 -17.51 -9.86 -4.34
N ALA A 654 -16.41 -9.73 -5.09
CA ALA A 654 -15.84 -8.45 -5.46
C ALA A 654 -16.68 -7.71 -6.51
N LYS A 655 -17.25 -8.46 -7.47
CA LYS A 655 -18.11 -7.89 -8.53
C LYS A 655 -19.13 -8.91 -9.01
N VAL A 656 -20.34 -8.43 -9.29
CA VAL A 656 -21.35 -9.12 -10.08
C VAL A 656 -21.86 -8.14 -11.12
N GLN A 657 -22.04 -8.60 -12.36
CA GLN A 657 -22.54 -7.78 -13.45
C GLN A 657 -23.46 -8.59 -14.37
N ILE A 658 -24.56 -7.99 -14.78
CA ILE A 658 -25.42 -8.49 -15.84
C ILE A 658 -25.39 -7.47 -16.97
N THR A 659 -25.00 -7.91 -18.16
CA THR A 659 -24.95 -7.09 -19.36
C THR A 659 -25.98 -7.61 -20.37
N TYR A 660 -26.66 -6.71 -21.03
CA TYR A 660 -27.57 -6.99 -22.16
C TYR A 660 -27.07 -6.26 -23.38
N ASP A 661 -26.74 -7.02 -24.43
CA ASP A 661 -26.37 -6.50 -25.76
C ASP A 661 -27.61 -6.40 -26.64
N LEU A 662 -27.98 -5.20 -27.07
CA LEU A 662 -29.10 -5.05 -28.00
C LEU A 662 -28.79 -5.73 -29.33
N PRO A 663 -29.77 -6.40 -29.94
CA PRO A 663 -29.57 -7.07 -31.22
C PRO A 663 -29.06 -6.11 -32.31
N SER A 664 -28.01 -6.49 -33.02
CA SER A 664 -27.39 -5.68 -34.07
C SER A 664 -28.36 -5.33 -35.21
N THR A 665 -29.41 -6.13 -35.37
CA THR A 665 -30.48 -5.91 -36.37
C THR A 665 -31.21 -4.58 -36.12
N LEU A 666 -31.27 -4.07 -34.91
CA LEU A 666 -31.90 -2.79 -34.59
C LEU A 666 -31.12 -1.58 -35.14
N PHE A 667 -29.82 -1.77 -35.46
CA PHE A 667 -28.92 -0.72 -35.85
C PHE A 667 -28.54 -0.70 -37.33
N LEU A 668 -29.08 -1.63 -38.13
CA LEU A 668 -28.72 -1.80 -39.55
C LEU A 668 -28.87 -0.53 -40.40
N LYS A 669 -29.81 0.34 -40.05
CA LYS A 669 -30.09 1.60 -40.75
C LYS A 669 -29.58 2.86 -40.06
N THR A 670 -28.72 2.70 -39.04
CA THR A 670 -28.20 3.80 -38.23
C THR A 670 -26.67 3.87 -38.28
N TRP A 671 -26.11 4.98 -37.88
CA TRP A 671 -24.67 5.15 -37.70
C TRP A 671 -24.15 4.41 -36.43
N VAL A 672 -25.04 4.04 -35.51
CA VAL A 672 -24.70 3.25 -34.30
C VAL A 672 -24.49 1.81 -34.72
N LYS A 673 -23.39 1.18 -34.32
CA LYS A 673 -23.04 -0.21 -34.65
C LYS A 673 -23.48 -1.22 -33.58
N GLY A 674 -23.74 -0.77 -32.38
CA GLY A 674 -24.19 -1.60 -31.26
C GLY A 674 -24.47 -0.79 -30.02
N PHE A 675 -25.24 -1.33 -29.11
CA PHE A 675 -25.54 -0.74 -27.82
C PHE A 675 -25.65 -1.85 -26.80
N SER A 676 -25.00 -1.65 -25.64
CA SER A 676 -25.07 -2.55 -24.49
C SER A 676 -25.45 -1.76 -23.24
N ALA A 677 -26.29 -2.37 -22.42
CA ALA A 677 -26.63 -1.86 -21.09
C ALA A 677 -26.22 -2.87 -20.03
N TYR A 678 -25.76 -2.41 -18.87
CA TYR A 678 -25.41 -3.31 -17.79
C TYR A 678 -25.86 -2.76 -16.43
N VAL A 679 -26.03 -3.69 -15.48
CA VAL A 679 -26.17 -3.41 -14.05
C VAL A 679 -25.07 -4.15 -13.34
N SER A 680 -24.36 -3.49 -12.45
CA SER A 680 -23.28 -4.11 -11.68
C SER A 680 -23.32 -3.71 -10.20
N GLY A 681 -22.79 -4.60 -9.37
CA GLY A 681 -22.54 -4.34 -7.95
C GLY A 681 -21.14 -4.75 -7.58
N ALA A 682 -20.49 -3.97 -6.72
CA ALA A 682 -19.14 -4.23 -6.22
C ALA A 682 -19.14 -4.39 -4.70
N ASN A 683 -18.23 -5.22 -4.19
CA ASN A 683 -18.05 -5.52 -2.76
C ASN A 683 -19.35 -5.99 -2.06
N LEU A 684 -20.10 -6.87 -2.73
CA LEU A 684 -21.45 -7.24 -2.31
C LEU A 684 -21.50 -8.11 -1.06
N LEU A 685 -20.50 -8.97 -0.87
CA LEU A 685 -20.46 -9.94 0.23
C LEU A 685 -19.02 -10.18 0.68
N THR A 686 -18.83 -10.21 1.99
CA THR A 686 -17.58 -10.69 2.63
C THR A 686 -17.92 -11.88 3.52
N ILE A 687 -17.28 -13.01 3.27
CA ILE A 687 -17.36 -14.22 4.09
C ILE A 687 -16.06 -14.31 4.88
N SER A 688 -16.13 -14.12 6.19
CA SER A 688 -15.00 -14.21 7.12
C SER A 688 -15.50 -14.44 8.55
N LYS A 689 -14.73 -15.18 9.34
CA LYS A 689 -14.96 -15.31 10.78
C LYS A 689 -14.83 -13.96 11.52
N ASN A 690 -13.96 -13.08 11.02
CA ASN A 690 -13.67 -11.76 11.60
C ASN A 690 -14.20 -10.61 10.74
N ARG A 691 -15.34 -10.82 10.08
CA ARG A 691 -15.91 -9.85 9.14
C ARG A 691 -16.06 -8.46 9.75
N GLU A 692 -16.56 -8.36 10.98
CA GLU A 692 -16.77 -7.08 11.67
C GLU A 692 -15.46 -6.28 11.82
N VAL A 693 -14.35 -6.97 12.16
CA VAL A 693 -13.04 -6.35 12.29
C VAL A 693 -12.49 -5.92 10.92
N LEU A 694 -12.66 -6.76 9.89
CA LEU A 694 -12.17 -6.51 8.53
C LEU A 694 -12.92 -5.38 7.82
N GLU A 695 -14.22 -5.22 8.12
CA GLU A 695 -15.05 -4.17 7.54
C GLU A 695 -15.08 -2.89 8.41
N MET A 696 -14.47 -2.93 9.60
CA MET A 696 -14.39 -1.79 10.49
C MET A 696 -13.33 -0.81 10.01
N ASN A 697 -13.78 0.38 9.63
CA ASN A 697 -12.92 1.44 9.13
C ASN A 697 -12.79 2.53 10.20
N ILE A 698 -11.79 2.41 11.07
CA ILE A 698 -11.56 3.36 12.17
C ILE A 698 -10.72 4.51 11.66
N GLY A 699 -11.25 5.73 11.80
CA GLY A 699 -10.54 6.95 11.40
C GLY A 699 -10.70 7.32 9.93
N SER A 700 -11.57 6.66 9.17
CA SER A 700 -11.90 7.04 7.80
C SER A 700 -13.39 6.85 7.51
N ALA A 701 -13.85 7.32 6.34
CA ALA A 701 -15.24 7.15 5.92
C ALA A 701 -15.64 5.67 5.88
N PRO A 702 -16.90 5.33 6.16
CA PRO A 702 -17.39 3.97 6.08
C PRO A 702 -17.14 3.34 4.70
N GLN A 703 -16.90 2.05 4.68
CA GLN A 703 -16.81 1.32 3.41
C GLN A 703 -18.13 1.36 2.67
N THR A 704 -18.06 1.62 1.37
CA THR A 704 -19.22 1.71 0.51
C THR A 704 -19.34 0.49 -0.39
N ARG A 705 -20.59 0.11 -0.68
CA ARG A 705 -20.94 -0.81 -1.74
C ARG A 705 -21.39 0.00 -2.94
N TYR A 706 -20.89 -0.35 -4.11
CA TYR A 706 -21.21 0.38 -5.34
C TYR A 706 -22.18 -0.45 -6.17
N TYR A 707 -23.23 0.20 -6.66
CA TYR A 707 -24.21 -0.35 -7.59
C TYR A 707 -24.25 0.58 -8.81
N ASN A 708 -23.98 0.05 -10.00
CA ASN A 708 -23.99 0.76 -11.28
C ASN A 708 -24.84 0.00 -12.30
#